data_c3fdbcc6cae6cf93fec56760bd2028fd
#
_entry.id   c3fdbcc6cae6cf93fec56760bd2028fd
#
_cell.length_a   1.000
_cell.length_b   1.000
_cell.length_c   1.000
_cell.angle_alpha   90.00
_cell.angle_beta   90.00
_cell.angle_gamma   90.00
#
_symmetry.space_group_name_H-M   'P 1'
#
loop_
_entity.id
_entity.type
_entity.pdbx_description
1 polymer ?
#
loop_
_entity_poly.entity_id
_entity_poly.type
_entity_poly.pdbx_seq_one_letter_code
_entity_poly.pdbx_strand_id
1 'polypeptide(L)'
;MNSNEIDIHKELKKYFGFNHFKGLQEQVIKSILAKNNTFVIMPTGGGKSLCYQLPSLVQEGTAIVVSPLIALMKNQVDAIRSVSSENGIAHVLNSSLTKTEITQVKKDITSGLTKLLYVAPESLTKEEYVTFLKTVPISFVAIDEAHCISEWGHDFRPEYRNLRQIIKQLGDVPVIGLTATATPKVQEDILKNLDMSDATTFKASFNRPNLFYEVRTKTKNIESDIIRFIKQHKGKSGIIYCLSRKKVEAIAEVLQVNGISAVPYHAGLDAKTRAKHQDMFLMEDVDVVVATIAFGMGIDKPDVRFVIHHDIPKSLESYYQETGRAGRDGGEGYCLAYYSYKDVEKLEKFMSGKPVAEQEIGFALLQEVVAYAETSISRRKFLLHYFGEEFDSETGEGADMDDNVRNPKTKVEAKDQVVKLLEVVSDTKHLYKSKEVIYTLIGRVNAMISAHRTDTQKFFGIGKDFEERYWMALIRQILVDGLLSKDIETYGILKVTDKGLDFIKKPVSFLMSEDHEYNESEDEAIETAAKSSGTADETLMAMLRDLRKKVSKKLGVPPFVVFQDPSLEDMALKYPITIDELTNTYGVGEGKAKKYGNEFVALISRYVEENDIIRPDDLVVKSTGANSANKLYIIQNIDRKLSLDDIASAKGMNMDTLIKEMEQIVYSGTKLNIKYWIDEMLDDDQQEEIHDYFMESETDKIEEALKEFDREYDIDELRLMRIKFISEVAN
;
A
#
# COMPACT_ATOMS: atom_id res chain seq x y z
N MET A 1 27.11 42.19 -29.20
CA MET A 1 25.88 42.98 -29.10
C MET A 1 25.09 42.43 -27.97
N ASN A 2 24.74 43.27 -27.02
CA ASN A 2 24.16 42.90 -25.73
C ASN A 2 22.97 41.97 -25.87
N SER A 3 23.15 40.70 -25.50
CA SER A 3 22.04 39.86 -25.08
C SER A 3 21.46 40.50 -23.82
N ASN A 4 20.24 41.02 -23.89
CA ASN A 4 19.48 41.36 -22.69
C ASN A 4 19.45 40.12 -21.82
N GLU A 5 20.28 40.08 -20.81
CA GLU A 5 20.31 38.99 -19.84
C GLU A 5 18.94 38.99 -19.15
N ILE A 6 18.17 37.93 -19.33
CA ILE A 6 16.81 37.80 -18.76
C ILE A 6 16.96 37.84 -17.25
N ASP A 7 16.38 38.83 -16.58
CA ASP A 7 16.31 38.88 -15.12
C ASP A 7 15.28 37.88 -14.63
N ILE A 8 15.73 36.64 -14.38
CA ILE A 8 14.87 35.54 -13.96
C ILE A 8 14.19 35.78 -12.61
N HIS A 9 14.78 36.61 -11.72
CA HIS A 9 14.14 36.95 -10.43
C HIS A 9 12.94 37.88 -10.63
N LYS A 10 13.06 38.83 -11.56
CA LYS A 10 11.96 39.71 -11.93
C LYS A 10 10.82 38.93 -12.59
N GLU A 11 11.14 38.02 -13.49
CA GLU A 11 10.14 37.19 -14.17
C GLU A 11 9.50 36.14 -13.19
N LEU A 12 10.27 35.59 -12.24
CA LEU A 12 9.75 34.75 -11.17
C LEU A 12 8.67 35.49 -10.36
N LYS A 13 8.97 36.72 -9.94
CA LYS A 13 8.02 37.56 -9.20
C LYS A 13 6.80 37.92 -10.04
N LYS A 14 7.00 38.26 -11.30
CA LYS A 14 5.93 38.63 -12.22
C LYS A 14 4.94 37.53 -12.49
N TYR A 15 5.42 36.30 -12.81
CA TYR A 15 4.55 35.17 -13.17
C TYR A 15 4.07 34.36 -11.97
N PHE A 16 4.90 34.17 -10.97
CA PHE A 16 4.60 33.22 -9.86
C PHE A 16 4.47 33.90 -8.49
N GLY A 17 4.77 35.20 -8.40
CA GLY A 17 4.68 35.95 -7.15
C GLY A 17 5.78 35.64 -6.13
N PHE A 18 6.73 34.77 -6.44
CA PHE A 18 7.82 34.41 -5.55
C PHE A 18 8.99 35.39 -5.61
N ASN A 19 9.59 35.68 -4.46
CA ASN A 19 10.75 36.57 -4.37
C ASN A 19 12.10 35.82 -4.53
N HIS A 20 12.12 34.50 -4.24
CA HIS A 20 13.33 33.68 -4.23
C HIS A 20 13.07 32.32 -4.82
N PHE A 21 14.07 31.74 -5.46
CA PHE A 21 14.08 30.36 -5.89
C PHE A 21 14.34 29.44 -4.71
N LYS A 22 13.82 28.20 -4.77
CA LYS A 22 14.08 27.14 -3.77
C LYS A 22 15.21 26.23 -4.25
N GLY A 23 16.16 25.93 -3.37
CA GLY A 23 17.22 24.96 -3.62
C GLY A 23 17.95 25.18 -4.96
N LEU A 24 17.90 24.20 -5.85
CA LEU A 24 18.62 24.20 -7.13
C LEU A 24 17.86 24.85 -8.30
N GLN A 25 16.65 25.37 -8.10
CA GLN A 25 15.79 25.87 -9.19
C GLN A 25 16.48 26.95 -10.05
N GLU A 26 17.15 27.90 -9.43
CA GLU A 26 17.83 28.98 -10.15
C GLU A 26 18.92 28.44 -11.08
N GLN A 27 19.73 27.50 -10.58
CA GLN A 27 20.82 26.91 -11.35
C GLN A 27 20.30 26.09 -12.54
N VAL A 28 19.23 25.32 -12.32
CA VAL A 28 18.55 24.53 -13.36
C VAL A 28 17.99 25.46 -14.46
N ILE A 29 17.28 26.51 -14.07
CA ILE A 29 16.70 27.48 -15.00
C ILE A 29 17.80 28.15 -15.84
N LYS A 30 18.90 28.59 -15.23
CA LYS A 30 20.05 29.16 -15.94
C LYS A 30 20.68 28.17 -16.92
N SER A 31 20.75 26.87 -16.56
CA SER A 31 21.28 25.82 -17.45
C SER A 31 20.43 25.70 -18.72
N ILE A 32 19.10 25.67 -18.59
CA ILE A 32 18.17 25.56 -19.73
C ILE A 32 18.21 26.83 -20.60
N LEU A 33 18.25 28.00 -19.98
CA LEU A 33 18.37 29.28 -20.70
C LEU A 33 19.68 29.39 -21.48
N ALA A 34 20.75 28.77 -20.98
CA ALA A 34 22.03 28.62 -21.68
C ALA A 34 22.02 27.53 -22.77
N LYS A 35 20.88 26.88 -23.02
CA LYS A 35 20.65 25.79 -23.99
C LYS A 35 21.44 24.50 -23.69
N ASN A 36 21.77 24.25 -22.43
CA ASN A 36 22.40 22.99 -22.03
C ASN A 36 21.38 21.86 -21.85
N ASN A 37 21.76 20.66 -22.25
CA ASN A 37 21.05 19.46 -21.78
C ASN A 37 21.15 19.37 -20.26
N THR A 38 20.04 19.15 -19.61
CA THR A 38 19.95 19.26 -18.14
C THR A 38 19.23 18.07 -17.55
N PHE A 39 19.81 17.44 -16.53
CA PHE A 39 19.15 16.36 -15.79
C PHE A 39 18.91 16.78 -14.35
N VAL A 40 17.67 16.62 -13.88
CA VAL A 40 17.23 17.15 -12.59
C VAL A 40 16.61 16.04 -11.74
N ILE A 41 17.17 15.88 -10.56
CA ILE A 41 16.61 14.99 -9.53
C ILE A 41 16.23 15.86 -8.35
N MET A 42 14.94 15.99 -8.09
CA MET A 42 14.40 16.75 -6.97
C MET A 42 13.24 15.99 -6.34
N PRO A 43 13.16 15.91 -5.00
CA PRO A 43 12.06 15.25 -4.31
C PRO A 43 10.70 15.84 -4.68
N THR A 44 9.64 15.10 -4.40
CA THR A 44 8.28 15.61 -4.50
C THR A 44 8.14 16.85 -3.59
N GLY A 45 7.51 17.91 -4.09
CA GLY A 45 7.43 19.20 -3.37
C GLY A 45 8.66 20.11 -3.55
N GLY A 46 9.73 19.65 -4.23
CA GLY A 46 10.91 20.47 -4.56
C GLY A 46 10.69 21.55 -5.63
N GLY A 47 9.49 21.59 -6.26
CA GLY A 47 9.13 22.58 -7.26
C GLY A 47 9.74 22.33 -8.65
N LYS A 48 9.85 21.05 -9.06
CA LYS A 48 10.33 20.63 -10.39
C LYS A 48 9.66 21.36 -11.57
N SER A 49 8.35 21.56 -11.49
CA SER A 49 7.58 22.18 -12.58
C SER A 49 8.06 23.59 -12.89
N LEU A 50 8.42 24.38 -11.89
CA LEU A 50 8.96 25.75 -12.08
C LEU A 50 10.24 25.75 -12.93
N CYS A 51 11.05 24.70 -12.84
CA CYS A 51 12.31 24.59 -13.57
C CYS A 51 12.14 24.58 -15.09
N TYR A 52 11.00 24.15 -15.62
CA TYR A 52 10.69 24.22 -17.04
C TYR A 52 9.61 25.26 -17.37
N GLN A 53 8.72 25.60 -16.43
CA GLN A 53 7.65 26.57 -16.67
C GLN A 53 8.20 27.98 -16.82
N LEU A 54 9.06 28.45 -15.94
CA LEU A 54 9.61 29.82 -16.04
C LEU A 54 10.47 29.99 -17.30
N PRO A 55 11.42 29.10 -17.66
CA PRO A 55 12.15 29.22 -18.89
C PRO A 55 11.27 29.27 -20.15
N SER A 56 10.19 28.49 -20.19
CA SER A 56 9.28 28.49 -21.33
C SER A 56 8.54 29.81 -21.53
N LEU A 57 8.19 30.47 -20.42
CA LEU A 57 7.48 31.77 -20.48
C LEU A 57 8.36 32.92 -20.95
N VAL A 58 9.68 32.83 -20.75
CA VAL A 58 10.64 33.91 -21.05
C VAL A 58 11.44 33.73 -22.36
N GLN A 59 11.40 32.52 -22.93
CA GLN A 59 12.05 32.18 -24.18
C GLN A 59 11.12 32.34 -25.40
N GLU A 60 11.72 32.53 -26.59
CA GLU A 60 11.00 32.41 -27.84
C GLU A 60 10.72 30.92 -28.17
N GLY A 61 9.60 30.67 -28.86
CA GLY A 61 9.17 29.33 -29.23
C GLY A 61 8.30 28.65 -28.17
N THR A 62 7.98 27.39 -28.42
CA THR A 62 7.12 26.55 -27.56
C THR A 62 7.96 25.46 -26.90
N ALA A 63 7.90 25.36 -25.58
CA ALA A 63 8.45 24.22 -24.86
C ALA A 63 7.50 23.01 -24.96
N ILE A 64 8.04 21.85 -25.30
CA ILE A 64 7.28 20.59 -25.29
C ILE A 64 7.53 19.92 -23.96
N VAL A 65 6.46 19.63 -23.19
CA VAL A 65 6.53 18.94 -21.92
C VAL A 65 5.90 17.54 -22.06
N VAL A 66 6.73 16.51 -22.06
CA VAL A 66 6.28 15.12 -22.09
C VAL A 66 5.93 14.68 -20.68
N SER A 67 4.69 14.27 -20.45
CA SER A 67 4.21 13.83 -19.16
C SER A 67 3.34 12.58 -19.28
N PRO A 68 3.42 11.62 -18.31
CA PRO A 68 2.76 10.31 -18.46
C PRO A 68 1.27 10.33 -18.17
N LEU A 69 0.72 11.41 -17.62
CA LEU A 69 -0.64 11.45 -17.11
C LEU A 69 -1.45 12.65 -17.59
N ILE A 70 -2.57 12.36 -18.24
CA ILE A 70 -3.50 13.38 -18.77
C ILE A 70 -4.03 14.31 -17.66
N ALA A 71 -4.39 13.75 -16.49
CA ALA A 71 -4.90 14.53 -15.37
C ALA A 71 -3.85 15.52 -14.82
N LEU A 72 -2.58 15.09 -14.71
CA LEU A 72 -1.48 15.94 -14.30
C LEU A 72 -1.26 17.09 -15.29
N MET A 73 -1.23 16.76 -16.60
CA MET A 73 -1.07 17.77 -17.66
C MET A 73 -2.16 18.85 -17.59
N LYS A 74 -3.42 18.45 -17.37
CA LYS A 74 -4.53 19.39 -17.23
C LYS A 74 -4.32 20.35 -16.06
N ASN A 75 -3.99 19.83 -14.88
CA ASN A 75 -3.74 20.65 -13.69
C ASN A 75 -2.60 21.63 -13.90
N GLN A 76 -1.51 21.21 -14.57
CA GLN A 76 -0.37 22.06 -14.89
C GLN A 76 -0.75 23.16 -15.89
N VAL A 77 -1.55 22.83 -16.91
CA VAL A 77 -2.05 23.83 -17.90
C VAL A 77 -2.95 24.85 -17.20
N ASP A 78 -3.87 24.41 -16.36
CA ASP A 78 -4.78 25.30 -15.62
C ASP A 78 -3.99 26.23 -14.67
N ALA A 79 -2.94 25.73 -14.01
CA ALA A 79 -2.06 26.53 -13.18
C ALA A 79 -1.31 27.60 -13.98
N ILE A 80 -0.78 27.28 -15.16
CA ILE A 80 -0.08 28.27 -16.02
C ILE A 80 -1.08 29.27 -16.60
N ARG A 81 -2.27 28.87 -16.99
CA ARG A 81 -3.31 29.80 -17.45
C ARG A 81 -3.76 30.77 -16.37
N SER A 82 -3.72 30.37 -15.09
CA SER A 82 -4.07 31.26 -13.97
C SER A 82 -3.07 32.39 -13.74
N VAL A 83 -1.82 32.22 -14.17
CA VAL A 83 -0.77 33.28 -14.04
C VAL A 83 -0.63 34.14 -15.28
N SER A 84 -1.46 33.95 -16.31
CA SER A 84 -1.50 34.70 -17.55
C SER A 84 -2.92 35.17 -17.87
N SER A 85 -3.02 36.34 -18.55
CA SER A 85 -4.29 36.82 -19.11
C SER A 85 -4.71 36.08 -20.38
N GLU A 86 -3.84 35.25 -20.95
CA GLU A 86 -4.03 34.60 -22.24
C GLU A 86 -4.20 33.07 -22.06
N ASN A 87 -5.39 32.56 -22.30
CA ASN A 87 -5.67 31.14 -22.19
C ASN A 87 -4.89 30.24 -23.17
N GLY A 88 -4.45 30.77 -24.30
CA GLY A 88 -3.64 30.08 -25.30
C GLY A 88 -2.17 29.90 -24.94
N ILE A 89 -1.70 30.42 -23.79
CA ILE A 89 -0.29 30.33 -23.36
C ILE A 89 0.18 28.92 -23.10
N ALA A 90 -0.74 28.03 -22.67
CA ALA A 90 -0.46 26.63 -22.44
C ALA A 90 -1.59 25.73 -22.95
N HIS A 91 -1.23 24.61 -23.58
CA HIS A 91 -2.16 23.61 -24.08
C HIS A 91 -1.76 22.18 -23.70
N VAL A 92 -2.73 21.28 -23.76
CA VAL A 92 -2.51 19.82 -23.73
C VAL A 92 -2.73 19.27 -25.13
N LEU A 93 -1.92 18.31 -25.56
CA LEU A 93 -2.12 17.52 -26.77
C LEU A 93 -2.17 16.05 -26.42
N ASN A 94 -3.38 15.47 -26.40
CA ASN A 94 -3.62 14.06 -26.07
C ASN A 94 -4.80 13.50 -26.89
N SER A 95 -5.11 12.22 -26.67
CA SER A 95 -6.17 11.49 -27.40
C SER A 95 -7.60 11.90 -27.03
N SER A 96 -7.80 12.72 -26.00
CA SER A 96 -9.16 13.14 -25.57
C SER A 96 -9.65 14.41 -26.28
N LEU A 97 -8.78 15.12 -27.02
CA LEU A 97 -9.15 16.34 -27.70
C LEU A 97 -9.96 16.09 -28.96
N THR A 98 -10.94 16.95 -29.19
CA THR A 98 -11.70 17.01 -30.45
C THR A 98 -10.86 17.59 -31.59
N LYS A 99 -11.25 17.34 -32.84
CA LYS A 99 -10.57 17.91 -34.01
C LYS A 99 -10.53 19.44 -34.00
N THR A 100 -11.57 20.10 -33.49
CA THR A 100 -11.66 21.55 -33.37
C THR A 100 -10.63 22.08 -32.38
N GLU A 101 -10.54 21.42 -31.21
CA GLU A 101 -9.54 21.79 -30.18
C GLU A 101 -8.11 21.59 -30.70
N ILE A 102 -7.81 20.47 -31.39
CA ILE A 102 -6.49 20.24 -31.99
C ILE A 102 -6.15 21.35 -33.01
N THR A 103 -7.12 21.78 -33.82
CA THR A 103 -6.92 22.87 -34.78
C THR A 103 -6.61 24.18 -34.08
N GLN A 104 -7.30 24.48 -32.97
CA GLN A 104 -7.04 25.69 -32.18
C GLN A 104 -5.64 25.64 -31.55
N VAL A 105 -5.26 24.49 -30.96
CA VAL A 105 -3.89 24.29 -30.41
C VAL A 105 -2.83 24.54 -31.47
N LYS A 106 -2.96 23.95 -32.67
CA LYS A 106 -2.02 24.15 -33.78
C LYS A 106 -1.94 25.62 -34.19
N LYS A 107 -3.06 26.35 -34.24
CA LYS A 107 -3.11 27.77 -34.56
C LYS A 107 -2.38 28.61 -33.53
N ASP A 108 -2.60 28.38 -32.24
CA ASP A 108 -1.99 29.14 -31.15
C ASP A 108 -0.47 28.91 -31.09
N ILE A 109 -0.01 27.68 -31.35
CA ILE A 109 1.41 27.36 -31.47
C ILE A 109 2.05 28.12 -32.66
N THR A 110 1.39 28.06 -33.83
CA THR A 110 1.91 28.71 -35.05
C THR A 110 1.96 30.22 -34.90
N SER A 111 1.05 30.82 -34.16
CA SER A 111 1.08 32.27 -33.86
C SER A 111 2.12 32.68 -32.81
N GLY A 112 2.79 31.73 -32.15
CA GLY A 112 3.75 31.97 -31.08
C GLY A 112 3.13 32.34 -29.73
N LEU A 113 1.78 32.20 -29.61
CA LEU A 113 1.05 32.44 -28.37
C LEU A 113 1.33 31.32 -27.33
N THR A 114 1.39 30.06 -27.78
CA THR A 114 1.63 28.93 -26.89
C THR A 114 3.08 28.82 -26.47
N LYS A 115 3.36 28.96 -25.18
CA LYS A 115 4.68 28.82 -24.56
C LYS A 115 4.94 27.39 -24.02
N LEU A 116 3.90 26.70 -23.57
CA LEU A 116 3.99 25.34 -23.10
C LEU A 116 2.97 24.42 -23.79
N LEU A 117 3.47 23.32 -24.35
CA LEU A 117 2.65 22.27 -24.92
C LEU A 117 2.90 20.99 -24.13
N TYR A 118 1.94 20.57 -23.31
CA TYR A 118 1.98 19.28 -22.61
C TYR A 118 1.50 18.17 -23.54
N VAL A 119 2.27 17.10 -23.65
CA VAL A 119 2.02 16.02 -24.60
C VAL A 119 2.17 14.66 -23.91
N ALA A 120 1.20 13.77 -24.15
CA ALA A 120 1.36 12.38 -23.74
C ALA A 120 2.38 11.67 -24.67
N PRO A 121 3.25 10.79 -24.16
CA PRO A 121 4.26 10.11 -24.97
C PRO A 121 3.65 9.34 -26.16
N GLU A 122 2.48 8.72 -25.99
CA GLU A 122 1.74 8.01 -27.04
C GLU A 122 1.27 8.97 -28.17
N SER A 123 1.06 10.23 -27.86
CA SER A 123 0.68 11.23 -28.86
C SER A 123 1.86 11.63 -29.74
N LEU A 124 3.07 11.65 -29.17
CA LEU A 124 4.30 11.94 -29.95
C LEU A 124 4.70 10.81 -30.89
N THR A 125 4.16 9.61 -30.78
CA THR A 125 4.39 8.54 -31.75
C THR A 125 3.61 8.74 -33.05
N LYS A 126 2.63 9.64 -33.08
CA LYS A 126 1.84 9.93 -34.29
C LYS A 126 2.61 10.84 -35.22
N GLU A 127 2.89 10.37 -36.42
CA GLU A 127 3.67 11.09 -37.44
C GLU A 127 3.09 12.50 -37.77
N GLU A 128 1.78 12.63 -37.73
CA GLU A 128 1.10 13.92 -37.96
C GLU A 128 1.56 15.02 -36.97
N TYR A 129 1.71 14.65 -35.69
CA TYR A 129 2.12 15.63 -34.68
C TYR A 129 3.61 15.96 -34.77
N VAL A 130 4.46 14.95 -34.99
CA VAL A 130 5.90 15.17 -35.19
C VAL A 130 6.16 16.03 -36.40
N THR A 131 5.48 15.78 -37.53
CA THR A 131 5.59 16.59 -38.76
C THR A 131 5.15 18.02 -38.52
N PHE A 132 4.05 18.25 -37.78
CA PHE A 132 3.64 19.62 -37.42
C PHE A 132 4.67 20.31 -36.51
N LEU A 133 5.17 19.63 -35.47
CA LEU A 133 6.13 20.23 -34.55
C LEU A 133 7.46 20.59 -35.19
N LYS A 134 7.87 19.94 -36.30
CA LYS A 134 9.03 20.31 -37.11
C LYS A 134 8.86 21.67 -37.82
N THR A 135 7.64 22.15 -37.97
CA THR A 135 7.36 23.42 -38.67
C THR A 135 7.30 24.66 -37.77
N VAL A 136 7.45 24.48 -36.47
CA VAL A 136 7.32 25.56 -35.48
C VAL A 136 8.59 25.67 -34.61
N PRO A 137 8.92 26.86 -34.10
CA PRO A 137 10.10 27.00 -33.24
C PRO A 137 9.88 26.35 -31.90
N ILE A 138 10.72 25.37 -31.54
CA ILE A 138 10.74 24.68 -30.24
C ILE A 138 11.84 25.29 -29.37
N SER A 139 11.50 25.71 -28.15
CA SER A 139 12.48 26.28 -27.22
C SER A 139 13.34 25.22 -26.56
N PHE A 140 12.71 24.16 -26.04
CA PHE A 140 13.33 22.96 -25.46
C PHE A 140 12.30 21.86 -25.30
N VAL A 141 12.76 20.64 -24.95
CA VAL A 141 11.90 19.50 -24.58
C VAL A 141 12.12 19.17 -23.12
N ALA A 142 11.04 19.18 -22.33
CA ALA A 142 11.04 18.73 -20.95
C ALA A 142 10.44 17.32 -20.88
N ILE A 143 11.13 16.39 -20.21
CA ILE A 143 10.67 15.03 -19.97
C ILE A 143 10.39 14.91 -18.48
N ASP A 144 9.12 15.08 -18.12
CA ASP A 144 8.65 14.89 -16.75
C ASP A 144 8.51 13.41 -16.42
N GLU A 145 8.71 13.06 -15.16
CA GLU A 145 8.78 11.68 -14.67
C GLU A 145 9.74 10.81 -15.53
N ALA A 146 10.93 11.33 -15.80
CA ALA A 146 11.92 10.70 -16.68
C ALA A 146 12.30 9.27 -16.26
N HIS A 147 12.07 8.88 -15.00
CA HIS A 147 12.26 7.52 -14.53
C HIS A 147 11.40 6.47 -15.28
N CYS A 148 10.31 6.92 -15.94
CA CYS A 148 9.48 6.04 -16.78
C CYS A 148 10.22 5.43 -17.98
N ILE A 149 11.39 5.96 -18.35
CA ILE A 149 12.21 5.43 -19.46
C ILE A 149 12.96 4.16 -19.08
N SER A 150 13.19 3.93 -17.78
CA SER A 150 14.02 2.86 -17.26
C SER A 150 13.23 1.59 -16.94
N GLU A 151 13.65 0.45 -17.45
CA GLU A 151 13.09 -0.86 -17.07
C GLU A 151 13.37 -1.22 -15.60
N TRP A 152 14.40 -0.63 -15.03
CA TRP A 152 14.75 -0.79 -13.61
C TRP A 152 13.93 0.12 -12.70
N GLY A 153 13.12 1.02 -13.28
CA GLY A 153 12.23 1.91 -12.54
C GLY A 153 10.91 1.25 -12.16
N HIS A 154 10.28 1.76 -11.14
CA HIS A 154 9.01 1.25 -10.60
C HIS A 154 7.76 1.52 -11.49
N ASP A 155 7.85 2.42 -12.48
CA ASP A 155 6.78 2.79 -13.42
C ASP A 155 7.31 2.87 -14.86
N PHE A 156 7.92 1.77 -15.33
CA PHE A 156 8.43 1.68 -16.69
C PHE A 156 7.31 1.82 -17.72
N ARG A 157 7.55 2.66 -18.75
CA ARG A 157 6.63 2.89 -19.88
C ARG A 157 7.37 2.77 -21.19
N PRO A 158 7.09 1.75 -22.01
CA PRO A 158 7.79 1.51 -23.29
C PRO A 158 7.79 2.71 -24.24
N GLU A 159 6.73 3.54 -24.19
CA GLU A 159 6.59 4.73 -25.04
C GLU A 159 7.68 5.78 -24.77
N TYR A 160 8.19 5.85 -23.54
CA TYR A 160 9.29 6.77 -23.18
C TYR A 160 10.61 6.39 -23.89
N ARG A 161 10.81 5.15 -24.24
CA ARG A 161 12.01 4.69 -25.00
C ARG A 161 12.08 5.26 -26.41
N ASN A 162 10.95 5.64 -26.99
CA ASN A 162 10.88 6.22 -28.33
C ASN A 162 11.22 7.72 -28.34
N LEU A 163 11.22 8.39 -27.17
CA LEU A 163 11.37 9.84 -27.07
C LEU A 163 12.68 10.34 -27.68
N ARG A 164 13.80 9.63 -27.47
CA ARG A 164 15.08 9.98 -28.05
C ARG A 164 15.03 10.14 -29.57
N GLN A 165 14.41 9.17 -30.27
CA GLN A 165 14.29 9.20 -31.72
C GLN A 165 13.39 10.33 -32.19
N ILE A 166 12.31 10.60 -31.46
CA ILE A 166 11.37 11.69 -31.77
C ILE A 166 12.04 13.03 -31.56
N ILE A 167 12.75 13.25 -30.45
CA ILE A 167 13.45 14.49 -30.14
C ILE A 167 14.50 14.79 -31.22
N LYS A 168 15.28 13.82 -31.66
CA LYS A 168 16.26 13.98 -32.76
C LYS A 168 15.60 14.41 -34.06
N GLN A 169 14.34 14.06 -34.31
CA GLN A 169 13.61 14.53 -35.50
C GLN A 169 13.14 15.98 -35.38
N LEU A 170 13.03 16.52 -34.16
CA LEU A 170 12.67 17.95 -33.95
C LEU A 170 13.84 18.91 -34.14
N GLY A 171 15.06 18.39 -34.28
CA GLY A 171 16.28 19.16 -34.46
C GLY A 171 17.18 19.17 -33.22
N ASP A 172 18.13 20.09 -33.21
CA ASP A 172 19.05 20.30 -32.09
C ASP A 172 18.41 21.21 -31.05
N VAL A 173 17.52 20.64 -30.23
CA VAL A 173 16.80 21.34 -29.17
C VAL A 173 17.29 20.84 -27.79
N PRO A 174 17.50 21.75 -26.81
CA PRO A 174 17.89 21.37 -25.46
C PRO A 174 16.86 20.43 -24.83
N VAL A 175 17.34 19.46 -24.04
CA VAL A 175 16.48 18.52 -23.32
C VAL A 175 16.67 18.69 -21.81
N ILE A 176 15.58 18.76 -21.06
CA ILE A 176 15.60 18.64 -19.62
C ILE A 176 14.84 17.38 -19.18
N GLY A 177 15.53 16.45 -18.53
CA GLY A 177 14.92 15.30 -17.86
C GLY A 177 14.71 15.59 -16.38
N LEU A 178 13.48 15.37 -15.86
CA LEU A 178 13.16 15.64 -14.47
C LEU A 178 12.54 14.38 -13.83
N THR A 179 12.95 14.07 -12.61
CA THR A 179 12.33 13.02 -11.81
C THR A 179 12.40 13.29 -10.31
N ALA A 180 11.46 12.74 -9.55
CA ALA A 180 11.50 12.77 -8.10
C ALA A 180 12.19 11.56 -7.49
N THR A 181 12.24 10.46 -8.21
CA THR A 181 12.65 9.13 -7.72
C THR A 181 13.50 8.46 -8.77
N ALA A 182 14.79 8.35 -8.51
CA ALA A 182 15.70 7.60 -9.36
C ALA A 182 16.88 7.10 -8.51
N THR A 183 17.01 5.78 -8.40
CA THR A 183 18.23 5.16 -7.86
C THR A 183 19.42 5.43 -8.78
N PRO A 184 20.68 5.29 -8.35
CA PRO A 184 21.84 5.52 -9.19
C PRO A 184 21.76 4.80 -10.54
N LYS A 185 21.29 3.55 -10.55
CA LYS A 185 21.13 2.75 -11.78
C LYS A 185 20.06 3.34 -12.71
N VAL A 186 18.94 3.80 -12.17
CA VAL A 186 17.87 4.44 -12.96
C VAL A 186 18.39 5.77 -13.54
N GLN A 187 19.20 6.54 -12.80
CA GLN A 187 19.83 7.77 -13.28
C GLN A 187 20.72 7.51 -14.52
N GLU A 188 21.59 6.51 -14.43
CA GLU A 188 22.45 6.11 -15.57
C GLU A 188 21.61 5.69 -16.78
N ASP A 189 20.57 4.89 -16.56
CA ASP A 189 19.68 4.40 -17.61
C ASP A 189 18.91 5.52 -18.30
N ILE A 190 18.43 6.52 -17.54
CA ILE A 190 17.80 7.73 -18.08
C ILE A 190 18.76 8.48 -19.00
N LEU A 191 19.95 8.82 -18.51
CA LEU A 191 20.94 9.57 -19.27
C LEU A 191 21.34 8.83 -20.56
N LYS A 192 21.55 7.52 -20.49
CA LYS A 192 21.87 6.66 -21.64
C LYS A 192 20.73 6.63 -22.67
N ASN A 193 19.49 6.39 -22.23
CA ASN A 193 18.35 6.26 -23.15
C ASN A 193 17.94 7.57 -23.79
N LEU A 194 18.19 8.71 -23.13
CA LEU A 194 17.95 10.04 -23.69
C LEU A 194 19.14 10.60 -24.49
N ASP A 195 20.27 9.89 -24.51
CA ASP A 195 21.51 10.36 -25.13
C ASP A 195 22.03 11.68 -24.51
N MET A 196 21.98 11.74 -23.20
CA MET A 196 22.29 12.91 -22.38
C MET A 196 23.49 12.67 -21.46
N SER A 197 24.47 11.88 -21.91
CA SER A 197 25.67 11.55 -21.11
C SER A 197 26.52 12.78 -20.74
N ASP A 198 26.39 13.86 -21.50
CA ASP A 198 27.04 15.16 -21.31
C ASP A 198 26.19 16.17 -20.57
N ALA A 199 24.98 15.80 -20.14
CA ALA A 199 24.05 16.72 -19.49
C ALA A 199 24.57 17.26 -18.14
N THR A 200 24.31 18.52 -17.89
CA THR A 200 24.52 19.11 -16.56
C THR A 200 23.52 18.50 -15.57
N THR A 201 24.01 17.76 -14.57
CA THR A 201 23.17 17.08 -13.59
C THR A 201 23.03 17.90 -12.32
N PHE A 202 21.78 18.13 -11.89
CA PHE A 202 21.42 18.77 -10.63
C PHE A 202 20.68 17.75 -9.75
N LYS A 203 21.28 17.42 -8.61
CA LYS A 203 20.73 16.46 -7.65
C LYS A 203 20.47 17.15 -6.31
N ALA A 204 19.20 17.33 -5.96
CA ALA A 204 18.82 17.73 -4.62
C ALA A 204 18.81 16.51 -3.69
N SER A 205 18.98 16.74 -2.39
CA SER A 205 18.84 15.69 -1.40
C SER A 205 17.46 15.08 -1.42
N PHE A 206 17.39 13.75 -1.23
CA PHE A 206 16.15 13.03 -1.01
C PHE A 206 15.65 13.18 0.43
N ASN A 207 16.43 13.79 1.32
CA ASN A 207 16.01 13.97 2.70
C ASN A 207 14.80 14.90 2.81
N ARG A 208 13.83 14.46 3.57
CA ARG A 208 12.63 15.20 3.96
C ARG A 208 12.60 15.27 5.49
N PRO A 209 13.36 16.19 6.10
CA PRO A 209 13.58 16.22 7.56
C PRO A 209 12.29 16.43 8.35
N ASN A 210 11.27 17.02 7.73
CA ASN A 210 9.96 17.27 8.31
C ASN A 210 9.01 16.07 8.30
N LEU A 211 9.41 14.91 7.77
CA LEU A 211 8.58 13.71 7.72
C LEU A 211 8.99 12.72 8.81
N PHE A 212 8.02 12.30 9.63
CA PHE A 212 8.19 11.22 10.58
C PHE A 212 7.83 9.88 9.94
N TYR A 213 8.71 8.88 10.03
CA TYR A 213 8.48 7.55 9.48
C TYR A 213 8.22 6.53 10.57
N GLU A 214 7.15 5.75 10.43
CA GLU A 214 6.81 4.66 11.35
C GLU A 214 6.29 3.44 10.59
N VAL A 215 6.67 2.24 11.07
CA VAL A 215 6.12 0.97 10.60
C VAL A 215 5.52 0.22 11.77
N ARG A 216 4.24 -0.15 11.67
CA ARG A 216 3.52 -0.96 12.67
C ARG A 216 3.15 -2.33 12.13
N THR A 217 3.01 -3.30 13.03
CA THR A 217 2.42 -4.60 12.70
C THR A 217 0.99 -4.43 12.21
N LYS A 218 0.64 -5.09 11.12
CA LYS A 218 -0.72 -5.13 10.62
C LYS A 218 -1.52 -6.22 11.34
N THR A 219 -2.30 -5.81 12.31
CA THR A 219 -3.15 -6.70 13.12
C THR A 219 -4.58 -6.77 12.58
N LYS A 220 -5.41 -7.64 13.16
CA LYS A 220 -6.86 -7.69 12.86
C LYS A 220 -7.58 -6.39 13.23
N ASN A 221 -7.01 -5.61 14.16
CA ASN A 221 -7.56 -4.35 14.68
C ASN A 221 -7.02 -3.10 13.98
N ILE A 222 -6.40 -3.25 12.80
CA ILE A 222 -5.79 -2.14 12.04
C ILE A 222 -6.76 -0.97 11.81
N GLU A 223 -8.03 -1.24 11.54
CA GLU A 223 -9.02 -0.19 11.28
C GLU A 223 -9.25 0.68 12.53
N SER A 224 -9.32 0.06 13.71
CA SER A 224 -9.41 0.77 14.98
C SER A 224 -8.16 1.61 15.27
N ASP A 225 -6.98 1.10 14.93
CA ASP A 225 -5.72 1.84 15.10
C ASP A 225 -5.67 3.06 14.16
N ILE A 226 -6.08 2.90 12.90
CA ILE A 226 -6.20 4.01 11.92
C ILE A 226 -7.18 5.07 12.44
N ILE A 227 -8.37 4.67 12.92
CA ILE A 227 -9.35 5.61 13.46
C ILE A 227 -8.79 6.38 14.65
N ARG A 228 -8.13 5.69 15.58
CA ARG A 228 -7.49 6.31 16.75
C ARG A 228 -6.42 7.31 16.32
N PHE A 229 -5.58 6.93 15.37
CA PHE A 229 -4.55 7.80 14.82
C PHE A 229 -5.16 9.07 14.21
N ILE A 230 -6.20 8.96 13.36
CA ILE A 230 -6.83 10.11 12.73
C ILE A 230 -7.53 11.00 13.76
N LYS A 231 -8.19 10.42 14.76
CA LYS A 231 -8.80 11.20 15.86
C LYS A 231 -7.78 12.02 16.66
N GLN A 232 -6.54 11.51 16.84
CA GLN A 232 -5.42 12.26 17.42
C GLN A 232 -4.94 13.40 16.51
N HIS A 233 -5.18 13.29 15.20
CA HIS A 233 -4.85 14.30 14.18
C HIS A 233 -6.10 15.01 13.64
N LYS A 234 -7.12 15.21 14.47
CA LYS A 234 -8.40 15.83 14.07
C LYS A 234 -8.20 17.16 13.36
N GLY A 235 -8.93 17.36 12.26
CA GLY A 235 -8.88 18.56 11.42
C GLY A 235 -7.59 18.67 10.60
N LYS A 236 -6.84 17.57 10.44
CA LYS A 236 -5.65 17.49 9.58
C LYS A 236 -5.97 16.69 8.33
N SER A 237 -5.51 17.17 7.19
CA SER A 237 -5.67 16.47 5.91
C SER A 237 -4.74 15.26 5.83
N GLY A 238 -5.27 14.12 5.35
CA GLY A 238 -4.51 12.89 5.21
C GLY A 238 -4.90 12.01 4.04
N ILE A 239 -4.00 11.10 3.68
CA ILE A 239 -4.21 10.12 2.61
C ILE A 239 -3.96 8.73 3.16
N ILE A 240 -4.85 7.77 2.82
CA ILE A 240 -4.69 6.36 3.18
C ILE A 240 -4.58 5.54 1.90
N TYR A 241 -3.47 4.84 1.71
CA TYR A 241 -3.24 3.98 0.56
C TYR A 241 -3.59 2.52 0.84
N CYS A 242 -4.36 1.90 -0.07
CA CYS A 242 -4.74 0.49 -0.05
C CYS A 242 -4.48 -0.17 -1.41
N LEU A 243 -4.17 -1.48 -1.41
CA LEU A 243 -3.91 -2.24 -2.63
C LEU A 243 -5.16 -2.48 -3.48
N SER A 244 -6.35 -2.61 -2.88
CA SER A 244 -7.55 -2.98 -3.60
C SER A 244 -8.66 -1.93 -3.53
N ARG A 245 -9.43 -1.79 -4.62
CA ARG A 245 -10.60 -0.90 -4.70
C ARG A 245 -11.62 -1.20 -3.59
N LYS A 246 -11.90 -2.48 -3.36
CA LYS A 246 -12.85 -2.94 -2.33
C LYS A 246 -12.41 -2.49 -0.93
N LYS A 247 -11.10 -2.55 -0.61
CA LYS A 247 -10.59 -2.12 0.69
C LYS A 247 -10.65 -0.60 0.83
N VAL A 248 -10.41 0.15 -0.26
CA VAL A 248 -10.57 1.61 -0.29
C VAL A 248 -12.00 2.02 0.08
N GLU A 249 -13.00 1.41 -0.54
CA GLU A 249 -14.41 1.69 -0.25
C GLU A 249 -14.76 1.32 1.20
N ALA A 250 -14.35 0.13 1.65
CA ALA A 250 -14.63 -0.34 3.00
C ALA A 250 -14.01 0.57 4.09
N ILE A 251 -12.75 0.98 3.94
CA ILE A 251 -12.11 1.87 4.92
C ILE A 251 -12.74 3.26 4.90
N ALA A 252 -13.07 3.81 3.72
CA ALA A 252 -13.74 5.11 3.63
C ALA A 252 -15.10 5.08 4.37
N GLU A 253 -15.88 4.03 4.19
CA GLU A 253 -17.15 3.83 4.89
C GLU A 253 -16.95 3.73 6.42
N VAL A 254 -15.97 2.92 6.84
CA VAL A 254 -15.60 2.79 8.25
C VAL A 254 -15.24 4.13 8.88
N LEU A 255 -14.45 4.95 8.20
CA LEU A 255 -14.09 6.28 8.68
C LEU A 255 -15.31 7.21 8.79
N GLN A 256 -16.19 7.20 7.79
CA GLN A 256 -17.42 8.01 7.78
C GLN A 256 -18.35 7.65 8.95
N VAL A 257 -18.54 6.36 9.21
CA VAL A 257 -19.35 5.86 10.34
C VAL A 257 -18.78 6.31 11.68
N ASN A 258 -17.47 6.48 11.78
CA ASN A 258 -16.78 6.98 12.97
C ASN A 258 -16.66 8.53 13.05
N GLY A 259 -17.41 9.25 12.21
CA GLY A 259 -17.46 10.72 12.21
C GLY A 259 -16.23 11.39 11.59
N ILE A 260 -15.44 10.66 10.81
CA ILE A 260 -14.30 11.20 10.07
C ILE A 260 -14.76 11.52 8.65
N SER A 261 -14.53 12.76 8.20
CA SER A 261 -14.86 13.20 6.85
C SER A 261 -13.88 12.57 5.85
N ALA A 262 -14.32 11.52 5.14
CA ALA A 262 -13.49 10.74 4.23
C ALA A 262 -14.21 10.40 2.93
N VAL A 263 -13.45 10.29 1.81
CA VAL A 263 -13.97 9.84 0.52
C VAL A 263 -13.07 8.78 -0.11
N PRO A 264 -13.63 7.81 -0.85
CA PRO A 264 -12.85 6.82 -1.59
C PRO A 264 -12.35 7.41 -2.93
N TYR A 265 -11.16 6.95 -3.38
CA TYR A 265 -10.63 7.31 -4.70
C TYR A 265 -9.89 6.13 -5.35
N HIS A 266 -10.38 5.65 -6.48
CA HIS A 266 -9.74 4.59 -7.27
C HIS A 266 -10.19 4.61 -8.73
N ALA A 267 -9.46 3.95 -9.62
CA ALA A 267 -9.70 3.93 -11.05
C ALA A 267 -11.06 3.29 -11.46
N GLY A 268 -11.72 2.57 -10.56
CA GLY A 268 -13.06 1.99 -10.80
C GLY A 268 -14.20 2.98 -10.65
N LEU A 269 -13.99 4.14 -10.03
CA LEU A 269 -14.97 5.22 -9.98
C LEU A 269 -15.06 5.90 -11.35
N ASP A 270 -16.24 6.41 -11.69
CA ASP A 270 -16.42 7.24 -12.90
C ASP A 270 -15.61 8.56 -12.81
N ALA A 271 -15.32 9.14 -13.95
CA ALA A 271 -14.46 10.33 -14.03
C ALA A 271 -15.03 11.54 -13.26
N LYS A 272 -16.36 11.70 -13.24
CA LYS A 272 -17.03 12.82 -12.55
C LYS A 272 -16.93 12.67 -11.04
N THR A 273 -17.16 11.46 -10.52
CA THR A 273 -17.02 11.15 -9.09
C THR A 273 -15.57 11.31 -8.64
N ARG A 274 -14.59 10.84 -9.44
CA ARG A 274 -13.17 11.05 -9.12
C ARG A 274 -12.80 12.54 -9.04
N ALA A 275 -13.22 13.34 -10.03
CA ALA A 275 -13.00 14.78 -10.02
C ALA A 275 -13.63 15.43 -8.79
N LYS A 276 -14.90 15.09 -8.49
CA LYS A 276 -15.61 15.61 -7.31
C LYS A 276 -14.88 15.28 -6.00
N HIS A 277 -14.47 14.02 -5.79
CA HIS A 277 -13.78 13.62 -4.56
C HIS A 277 -12.41 14.30 -4.41
N GLN A 278 -11.70 14.48 -5.53
CA GLN A 278 -10.46 15.25 -5.56
C GLN A 278 -10.68 16.71 -5.19
N ASP A 279 -11.69 17.36 -5.78
CA ASP A 279 -12.03 18.75 -5.49
C ASP A 279 -12.44 18.92 -4.02
N MET A 280 -13.26 18.02 -3.46
CA MET A 280 -13.63 18.05 -2.04
C MET A 280 -12.41 17.99 -1.12
N PHE A 281 -11.39 17.20 -1.46
CA PHE A 281 -10.16 17.13 -0.68
C PHE A 281 -9.31 18.40 -0.82
N LEU A 282 -9.19 18.95 -2.03
CA LEU A 282 -8.44 20.18 -2.30
C LEU A 282 -9.10 21.40 -1.64
N MET A 283 -10.45 21.45 -1.61
CA MET A 283 -11.24 22.54 -1.03
C MET A 283 -11.49 22.39 0.48
N GLU A 284 -10.90 21.35 1.10
CA GLU A 284 -11.03 21.06 2.55
C GLU A 284 -12.47 20.69 2.99
N ASP A 285 -13.31 20.26 2.03
CA ASP A 285 -14.65 19.73 2.35
C ASP A 285 -14.56 18.33 2.99
N VAL A 286 -13.44 17.63 2.80
CA VAL A 286 -13.12 16.35 3.45
C VAL A 286 -11.69 16.35 3.96
N ASP A 287 -11.49 15.71 5.12
CA ASP A 287 -10.18 15.62 5.78
C ASP A 287 -9.31 14.51 5.19
N VAL A 288 -9.93 13.39 4.77
CA VAL A 288 -9.20 12.16 4.41
C VAL A 288 -9.63 11.63 3.05
N VAL A 289 -8.64 11.24 2.24
CA VAL A 289 -8.87 10.43 1.04
C VAL A 289 -8.34 9.02 1.27
N VAL A 290 -9.20 8.02 1.10
CA VAL A 290 -8.78 6.61 1.06
C VAL A 290 -8.63 6.20 -0.40
N ALA A 291 -7.46 5.74 -0.81
CA ALA A 291 -7.17 5.60 -2.23
C ALA A 291 -6.33 4.37 -2.58
N THR A 292 -6.41 3.96 -3.84
CA THR A 292 -5.35 3.17 -4.47
C THR A 292 -4.26 4.11 -5.02
N ILE A 293 -3.18 3.54 -5.58
CA ILE A 293 -2.12 4.30 -6.27
C ILE A 293 -2.66 5.25 -7.36
N ALA A 294 -3.92 5.09 -7.77
CA ALA A 294 -4.57 5.98 -8.73
C ALA A 294 -4.74 7.43 -8.19
N PHE A 295 -4.77 7.62 -6.87
CA PHE A 295 -4.69 8.93 -6.22
C PHE A 295 -3.23 9.27 -5.96
N GLY A 296 -2.54 9.58 -7.05
CA GLY A 296 -1.10 9.71 -6.99
C GLY A 296 -0.62 10.92 -7.73
N MET A 297 -0.01 10.71 -8.88
CA MET A 297 0.60 11.76 -9.68
C MET A 297 -0.43 12.86 -10.02
N GLY A 298 -0.11 14.12 -9.70
CA GLY A 298 -0.96 15.28 -10.00
C GLY A 298 -1.76 15.86 -8.82
N ILE A 299 -1.70 15.27 -7.64
CA ILE A 299 -2.29 15.87 -6.44
C ILE A 299 -1.26 16.79 -5.80
N ASP A 300 -1.58 18.08 -5.77
CA ASP A 300 -0.71 19.12 -5.21
C ASP A 300 -1.40 19.91 -4.10
N LYS A 301 -1.74 19.18 -3.00
CA LYS A 301 -2.19 19.77 -1.74
C LYS A 301 -0.97 19.90 -0.82
N PRO A 302 -0.55 21.12 -0.43
CA PRO A 302 0.70 21.33 0.30
C PRO A 302 0.64 20.88 1.77
N ASP A 303 -0.51 20.94 2.37
CA ASP A 303 -0.77 20.78 3.81
C ASP A 303 -1.31 19.41 4.22
N VAL A 304 -0.99 18.36 3.48
CA VAL A 304 -1.24 16.98 3.90
C VAL A 304 -0.37 16.68 5.12
N ARG A 305 -0.97 16.27 6.24
CA ARG A 305 -0.27 16.03 7.52
C ARG A 305 0.03 14.60 7.82
N PHE A 306 -0.68 13.66 7.18
CA PHE A 306 -0.33 12.24 7.31
C PHE A 306 -0.58 11.46 6.02
N VAL A 307 0.27 10.47 5.81
CA VAL A 307 0.09 9.45 4.77
C VAL A 307 0.15 8.09 5.46
N ILE A 308 -0.91 7.32 5.34
CA ILE A 308 -1.01 5.98 5.92
C ILE A 308 -1.00 4.95 4.80
N HIS A 309 -0.11 3.97 4.88
CA HIS A 309 -0.15 2.79 4.03
C HIS A 309 -0.83 1.65 4.80
N HIS A 310 -2.10 1.40 4.49
CA HIS A 310 -2.82 0.23 5.00
C HIS A 310 -2.18 -1.06 4.50
N ASP A 311 -1.70 -1.05 3.28
CA ASP A 311 -0.94 -2.13 2.65
C ASP A 311 0.39 -1.57 2.15
N ILE A 312 1.49 -2.33 2.29
CA ILE A 312 2.79 -1.89 1.80
C ILE A 312 2.77 -1.71 0.27
N PRO A 313 3.47 -0.71 -0.27
CA PRO A 313 3.60 -0.52 -1.71
C PRO A 313 4.54 -1.57 -2.33
N LYS A 314 4.54 -1.65 -3.66
CA LYS A 314 5.35 -2.62 -4.42
C LYS A 314 6.84 -2.29 -4.50
N SER A 315 7.22 -1.04 -4.16
CA SER A 315 8.62 -0.56 -4.22
C SER A 315 8.85 0.62 -3.28
N LEU A 316 10.10 0.88 -2.90
CA LEU A 316 10.49 2.03 -2.09
C LEU A 316 10.32 3.36 -2.83
N GLU A 317 10.46 3.38 -4.15
CA GLU A 317 10.18 4.57 -4.94
C GLU A 317 8.70 4.96 -4.86
N SER A 318 7.79 3.98 -4.96
CA SER A 318 6.36 4.22 -4.77
C SER A 318 6.09 4.73 -3.35
N TYR A 319 6.67 4.09 -2.33
CA TYR A 319 6.59 4.54 -0.94
C TYR A 319 7.06 5.98 -0.77
N TYR A 320 8.22 6.31 -1.33
CA TYR A 320 8.80 7.65 -1.25
C TYR A 320 7.94 8.70 -1.97
N GLN A 321 7.40 8.38 -3.14
CA GLN A 321 6.49 9.27 -3.87
C GLN A 321 5.18 9.52 -3.11
N GLU A 322 4.63 8.48 -2.50
CA GLU A 322 3.37 8.52 -1.77
C GLU A 322 3.53 9.25 -0.44
N THR A 323 4.54 8.93 0.36
CA THR A 323 4.88 9.64 1.60
C THR A 323 5.31 11.08 1.35
N GLY A 324 5.97 11.35 0.22
CA GLY A 324 6.39 12.69 -0.20
C GLY A 324 5.25 13.67 -0.47
N ARG A 325 3.98 13.22 -0.40
CA ARG A 325 2.80 14.11 -0.44
C ARG A 325 2.58 14.83 0.88
N ALA A 326 3.05 14.27 1.99
CA ALA A 326 2.96 14.92 3.28
C ALA A 326 3.94 16.11 3.38
N GLY A 327 3.52 17.16 4.08
CA GLY A 327 4.37 18.28 4.47
C GLY A 327 5.08 19.00 3.32
N ARG A 328 4.46 19.20 2.17
CA ARG A 328 5.07 19.93 1.02
C ARG A 328 5.31 21.40 1.31
N ASP A 329 4.55 21.96 2.21
CA ASP A 329 4.69 23.33 2.72
C ASP A 329 5.84 23.50 3.73
N GLY A 330 6.54 22.41 4.08
CA GLY A 330 7.59 22.36 5.09
C GLY A 330 7.08 22.07 6.51
N GLY A 331 5.78 22.00 6.73
CA GLY A 331 5.20 21.57 7.99
C GLY A 331 5.43 20.07 8.24
N GLU A 332 5.33 19.64 9.50
CA GLU A 332 5.49 18.24 9.87
C GLU A 332 4.47 17.34 9.16
N GLY A 333 4.92 16.16 8.74
CA GLY A 333 4.12 15.13 8.13
C GLY A 333 4.40 13.76 8.76
N TYR A 334 3.36 12.96 8.94
CA TYR A 334 3.45 11.63 9.51
C TYR A 334 3.27 10.56 8.44
N CYS A 335 4.22 9.66 8.30
CA CYS A 335 4.23 8.58 7.32
C CYS A 335 4.15 7.25 8.06
N LEU A 336 2.94 6.69 8.16
CA LEU A 336 2.65 5.44 8.87
C LEU A 336 2.44 4.30 7.86
N ALA A 337 3.19 3.22 7.98
CA ALA A 337 2.98 2.01 7.19
C ALA A 337 2.62 0.83 8.09
N TYR A 338 1.62 0.06 7.67
CA TYR A 338 1.30 -1.22 8.29
C TYR A 338 1.93 -2.35 7.48
N TYR A 339 2.63 -3.23 8.17
CA TYR A 339 3.35 -4.34 7.57
C TYR A 339 2.82 -5.69 8.03
N SER A 340 2.62 -6.58 7.07
CA SER A 340 2.32 -8.00 7.27
C SER A 340 2.94 -8.81 6.13
N TYR A 341 3.51 -9.97 6.44
CA TYR A 341 4.04 -10.87 5.43
C TYR A 341 2.95 -11.35 4.44
N LYS A 342 1.69 -11.42 4.87
CA LYS A 342 0.56 -11.73 3.99
C LYS A 342 0.37 -10.71 2.85
N ASP A 343 0.76 -9.45 3.06
CA ASP A 343 0.70 -8.44 2.00
C ASP A 343 1.82 -8.66 0.96
N VAL A 344 2.99 -9.13 1.42
CA VAL A 344 4.09 -9.54 0.53
C VAL A 344 3.63 -10.67 -0.39
N GLU A 345 3.03 -11.74 0.16
CA GLU A 345 2.49 -12.86 -0.62
C GLU A 345 1.44 -12.43 -1.65
N LYS A 346 0.57 -11.46 -1.30
CA LYS A 346 -0.41 -10.91 -2.25
C LYS A 346 0.28 -10.19 -3.40
N LEU A 347 1.29 -9.36 -3.10
CA LEU A 347 2.04 -8.62 -4.10
C LEU A 347 2.83 -9.56 -5.02
N GLU A 348 3.42 -10.63 -4.48
CA GLU A 348 4.08 -11.68 -5.26
C GLU A 348 3.10 -12.37 -6.22
N LYS A 349 1.89 -12.70 -5.77
CA LYS A 349 0.84 -13.28 -6.62
C LYS A 349 0.44 -12.35 -7.76
N PHE A 350 0.39 -11.03 -7.54
CA PHE A 350 0.12 -10.07 -8.62
C PHE A 350 1.23 -10.02 -9.68
N MET A 351 2.45 -10.36 -9.31
CA MET A 351 3.59 -10.39 -10.24
C MET A 351 3.69 -11.71 -11.02
N SER A 352 3.15 -12.81 -10.50
CA SER A 352 3.30 -14.16 -11.08
C SER A 352 2.75 -14.34 -12.51
N GLY A 353 1.89 -13.43 -13.00
CA GLY A 353 1.35 -13.44 -14.37
C GLY A 353 2.14 -12.61 -15.40
N LYS A 354 3.25 -11.98 -14.99
CA LYS A 354 4.04 -11.10 -15.85
C LYS A 354 5.20 -11.85 -16.55
N PRO A 355 5.85 -11.25 -17.58
CA PRO A 355 7.09 -11.77 -18.14
C PRO A 355 8.16 -11.99 -17.08
N VAL A 356 9.01 -13.03 -17.24
CA VAL A 356 10.00 -13.42 -16.22
C VAL A 356 10.91 -12.27 -15.80
N ALA A 357 11.41 -11.48 -16.75
CA ALA A 357 12.27 -10.33 -16.44
C ALA A 357 11.56 -9.28 -15.56
N GLU A 358 10.28 -8.99 -15.84
CA GLU A 358 9.49 -8.07 -15.01
C GLU A 358 9.18 -8.64 -13.61
N GLN A 359 9.02 -9.98 -13.53
CA GLN A 359 8.85 -10.64 -12.23
C GLN A 359 10.11 -10.49 -11.37
N GLU A 360 11.29 -10.77 -11.93
CA GLU A 360 12.57 -10.69 -11.21
C GLU A 360 12.84 -9.27 -10.68
N ILE A 361 12.60 -8.26 -11.52
CA ILE A 361 12.72 -6.85 -11.11
C ILE A 361 11.68 -6.53 -10.00
N GLY A 362 10.42 -6.92 -10.20
CA GLY A 362 9.35 -6.68 -9.23
C GLY A 362 9.62 -7.34 -7.88
N PHE A 363 10.12 -8.56 -7.86
CA PHE A 363 10.53 -9.24 -6.63
C PHE A 363 11.72 -8.55 -5.96
N ALA A 364 12.71 -8.09 -6.71
CA ALA A 364 13.84 -7.37 -6.16
C ALA A 364 13.39 -6.05 -5.49
N LEU A 365 12.52 -5.28 -6.14
CA LEU A 365 11.94 -4.06 -5.59
C LEU A 365 11.10 -4.31 -4.32
N LEU A 366 10.29 -5.38 -4.31
CA LEU A 366 9.49 -5.77 -3.16
C LEU A 366 10.37 -6.18 -1.98
N GLN A 367 11.46 -6.89 -2.21
CA GLN A 367 12.42 -7.27 -1.15
C GLN A 367 13.07 -6.04 -0.50
N GLU A 368 13.26 -4.93 -1.21
CA GLU A 368 13.72 -3.68 -0.60
C GLU A 368 12.66 -3.06 0.33
N VAL A 369 11.38 -3.15 -0.03
CA VAL A 369 10.28 -2.71 0.86
C VAL A 369 10.21 -3.57 2.12
N VAL A 370 10.36 -4.90 1.99
CA VAL A 370 10.43 -5.82 3.12
C VAL A 370 11.62 -5.47 4.02
N ALA A 371 12.79 -5.25 3.42
CA ALA A 371 13.99 -4.86 4.17
C ALA A 371 13.80 -3.54 4.93
N TYR A 372 13.17 -2.55 4.31
CA TYR A 372 12.80 -1.29 4.95
C TYR A 372 11.80 -1.47 6.11
N ALA A 373 10.80 -2.32 5.92
CA ALA A 373 9.78 -2.55 6.94
C ALA A 373 10.36 -3.27 8.18
N GLU A 374 11.21 -4.27 7.97
CA GLU A 374 11.76 -5.12 9.04
C GLU A 374 13.00 -4.53 9.72
N THR A 375 13.69 -3.60 9.08
CA THR A 375 14.94 -3.03 9.63
C THR A 375 14.74 -2.35 10.98
N SER A 376 15.73 -2.48 11.85
CA SER A 376 15.81 -1.81 13.15
C SER A 376 16.75 -0.59 13.17
N ILE A 377 17.46 -0.33 12.06
CA ILE A 377 18.24 0.92 11.93
C ILE A 377 17.34 2.08 11.53
N SER A 378 17.86 3.31 11.59
CA SER A 378 17.10 4.48 11.16
C SER A 378 16.43 4.26 9.79
N ARG A 379 15.11 4.41 9.74
CA ARG A 379 14.32 4.27 8.50
C ARG A 379 14.73 5.31 7.48
N ARG A 380 15.06 6.51 7.94
CA ARG A 380 15.56 7.59 7.09
C ARG A 380 16.91 7.23 6.49
N LYS A 381 17.86 6.73 7.29
CA LYS A 381 19.18 6.27 6.81
C LYS A 381 19.01 5.18 5.75
N PHE A 382 18.12 4.20 5.98
CA PHE A 382 17.83 3.14 5.03
C PHE A 382 17.26 3.68 3.70
N LEU A 383 16.26 4.57 3.79
CA LEU A 383 15.59 5.14 2.60
C LEU A 383 16.55 5.99 1.78
N LEU A 384 17.39 6.84 2.41
CA LEU A 384 18.36 7.69 1.73
C LEU A 384 19.47 6.85 1.08
N HIS A 385 19.96 5.81 1.78
CA HIS A 385 20.91 4.86 1.21
C HIS A 385 20.36 4.19 -0.06
N TYR A 386 19.09 3.80 -0.06
CA TYR A 386 18.44 3.22 -1.26
C TYR A 386 18.53 4.13 -2.48
N PHE A 387 18.43 5.45 -2.31
CA PHE A 387 18.59 6.45 -3.37
C PHE A 387 20.05 6.87 -3.62
N GLY A 388 21.01 6.20 -2.99
CA GLY A 388 22.44 6.47 -3.12
C GLY A 388 22.89 7.76 -2.43
N GLU A 389 22.26 8.09 -1.29
CA GLU A 389 22.61 9.23 -0.44
C GLU A 389 23.08 8.76 0.94
N GLU A 390 24.23 9.27 1.39
CA GLU A 390 24.71 9.02 2.74
C GLU A 390 23.97 9.91 3.74
N PHE A 391 23.66 9.36 4.91
CA PHE A 391 22.95 10.08 5.96
C PHE A 391 23.49 9.71 7.34
N ASP A 392 23.83 10.74 8.11
CA ASP A 392 24.18 10.60 9.53
C ASP A 392 22.90 10.50 10.36
N SER A 393 22.66 9.30 10.92
CA SER A 393 21.46 9.03 11.72
C SER A 393 21.54 9.59 13.15
N GLU A 394 22.67 10.21 13.56
CA GLU A 394 22.82 10.81 14.88
C GLU A 394 22.66 12.33 14.84
N THR A 395 23.26 12.98 13.84
CA THR A 395 23.33 14.46 13.77
C THR A 395 22.67 15.04 12.51
N GLY A 396 22.26 14.21 11.58
CA GLY A 396 21.63 14.65 10.34
C GLY A 396 20.29 15.34 10.57
N GLU A 397 19.92 16.24 9.68
CA GLU A 397 18.64 16.97 9.78
C GLU A 397 17.46 16.02 9.73
N GLY A 398 16.64 15.99 10.80
CA GLY A 398 15.53 15.04 10.98
C GLY A 398 15.95 13.64 11.42
N ALA A 399 17.13 13.46 11.99
CA ALA A 399 17.62 12.15 12.45
C ALA A 399 16.71 11.50 13.49
N ASP A 400 16.04 12.29 14.32
CA ASP A 400 15.07 11.85 15.36
C ASP A 400 13.65 11.59 14.84
N MET A 401 13.44 11.75 13.53
CA MET A 401 12.12 11.69 12.90
C MET A 401 11.82 10.30 12.31
N ASP A 402 12.07 9.25 13.09
CA ASP A 402 11.58 7.88 12.80
C ASP A 402 11.42 7.04 14.08
N ASP A 403 10.61 5.98 13.99
CA ASP A 403 10.25 5.11 15.11
C ASP A 403 11.44 4.34 15.68
N ASN A 404 12.36 3.89 14.83
CA ASN A 404 13.54 3.10 15.24
C ASN A 404 14.56 3.93 16.03
N VAL A 405 14.70 5.21 15.67
CA VAL A 405 15.59 6.11 16.41
C VAL A 405 14.96 6.52 17.74
N ARG A 406 13.63 6.73 17.79
CA ARG A 406 12.94 7.05 19.03
C ARG A 406 12.85 5.86 19.99
N ASN A 407 12.79 4.63 19.47
CA ASN A 407 12.72 3.40 20.25
C ASN A 407 13.81 2.41 19.79
N PRO A 408 15.09 2.70 20.06
CA PRO A 408 16.20 1.90 19.54
C PRO A 408 16.25 0.53 20.21
N LYS A 409 16.47 -0.50 19.40
CA LYS A 409 16.75 -1.85 19.90
C LYS A 409 18.16 -1.96 20.49
N THR A 410 18.35 -2.92 21.39
CA THR A 410 19.66 -3.26 21.94
C THR A 410 20.61 -3.68 20.81
N LYS A 411 21.82 -3.12 20.83
CA LYS A 411 22.87 -3.46 19.88
C LYS A 411 23.79 -4.51 20.47
N VAL A 412 24.24 -5.44 19.64
CA VAL A 412 25.18 -6.49 19.98
C VAL A 412 26.42 -6.41 19.09
N GLU A 413 27.58 -6.81 19.64
CA GLU A 413 28.83 -6.87 18.86
C GLU A 413 28.76 -7.99 17.81
N ALA A 414 28.99 -7.67 16.56
CA ALA A 414 28.90 -8.58 15.40
C ALA A 414 30.16 -8.58 14.52
N LYS A 415 31.29 -8.00 14.98
CA LYS A 415 32.52 -7.89 14.20
C LYS A 415 32.95 -9.20 13.53
N ASP A 416 32.99 -10.29 14.31
CA ASP A 416 33.45 -11.58 13.81
C ASP A 416 32.47 -12.19 12.78
N GLN A 417 31.17 -11.93 12.96
CA GLN A 417 30.13 -12.36 12.02
C GLN A 417 30.19 -11.55 10.72
N VAL A 418 30.49 -10.26 10.78
CA VAL A 418 30.72 -9.44 9.58
C VAL A 418 31.90 -9.98 8.79
N VAL A 419 33.04 -10.31 9.42
CA VAL A 419 34.20 -10.90 8.75
C VAL A 419 33.78 -12.21 8.05
N LYS A 420 33.15 -13.15 8.78
CA LYS A 420 32.70 -14.43 8.21
C LYS A 420 31.80 -14.24 6.97
N LEU A 421 30.86 -13.30 7.07
CA LEU A 421 29.93 -13.00 5.99
C LEU A 421 30.64 -12.43 4.75
N LEU A 422 31.52 -11.45 4.95
CA LEU A 422 32.30 -10.84 3.86
C LEU A 422 33.24 -11.85 3.19
N GLU A 423 33.88 -12.72 3.97
CA GLU A 423 34.73 -13.81 3.45
C GLU A 423 33.93 -14.80 2.62
N VAL A 424 32.73 -15.24 3.07
CA VAL A 424 31.85 -16.12 2.31
C VAL A 424 31.43 -15.49 0.98
N VAL A 425 31.05 -14.21 0.96
CA VAL A 425 30.69 -13.51 -0.28
C VAL A 425 31.91 -13.44 -1.24
N SER A 426 33.11 -13.17 -0.71
CA SER A 426 34.34 -13.13 -1.51
C SER A 426 34.71 -14.51 -2.03
N ASP A 427 34.70 -15.55 -1.18
CA ASP A 427 35.10 -16.91 -1.52
C ASP A 427 34.14 -17.59 -2.50
N THR A 428 32.87 -17.21 -2.46
CA THR A 428 31.86 -17.64 -3.47
C THR A 428 31.97 -16.86 -4.77
N LYS A 429 32.99 -16.01 -4.94
CA LYS A 429 33.27 -15.24 -6.18
C LYS A 429 32.10 -14.38 -6.62
N HIS A 430 31.33 -13.84 -5.69
CA HIS A 430 30.17 -12.99 -5.95
C HIS A 430 29.12 -13.66 -6.86
N LEU A 431 28.79 -14.93 -6.61
CA LEU A 431 27.83 -15.70 -7.40
C LEU A 431 26.44 -15.71 -6.80
N TYR A 432 26.28 -15.25 -5.56
CA TYR A 432 25.08 -15.51 -4.76
C TYR A 432 24.35 -14.23 -4.36
N LYS A 433 23.02 -14.35 -4.34
CA LYS A 433 22.12 -13.39 -3.66
C LYS A 433 22.13 -13.65 -2.15
N SER A 434 21.50 -12.77 -1.38
CA SER A 434 21.46 -12.88 0.08
C SER A 434 21.04 -14.24 0.61
N LYS A 435 20.04 -14.87 -0.02
CA LYS A 435 19.51 -16.19 0.37
C LYS A 435 20.57 -17.29 0.29
N GLU A 436 21.28 -17.39 -0.83
CA GLU A 436 22.31 -18.42 -1.05
C GLU A 436 23.55 -18.19 -0.15
N VAL A 437 23.90 -16.93 0.10
CA VAL A 437 24.95 -16.57 1.07
C VAL A 437 24.56 -17.03 2.47
N ILE A 438 23.33 -16.76 2.90
CA ILE A 438 22.82 -17.20 4.21
C ILE A 438 22.80 -18.72 4.30
N TYR A 439 22.29 -19.41 3.27
CA TYR A 439 22.27 -20.87 3.24
C TYR A 439 23.67 -21.48 3.31
N THR A 440 24.66 -20.84 2.65
CA THR A 440 26.07 -21.23 2.76
C THR A 440 26.57 -21.07 4.21
N LEU A 441 26.26 -19.95 4.87
CA LEU A 441 26.65 -19.69 6.26
C LEU A 441 26.05 -20.70 7.23
N ILE A 442 24.74 -20.98 7.13
CA ILE A 442 24.05 -21.90 8.05
C ILE A 442 24.21 -23.38 7.69
N GLY A 443 24.83 -23.70 6.56
CA GLY A 443 25.04 -25.09 6.12
C GLY A 443 23.78 -25.72 5.51
N ARG A 444 22.93 -24.94 4.86
CA ARG A 444 21.73 -25.42 4.17
C ARG A 444 21.96 -25.52 2.66
N VAL A 445 21.63 -26.67 2.08
CA VAL A 445 21.86 -26.95 0.64
C VAL A 445 20.60 -26.58 -0.17
N ASN A 446 20.80 -25.96 -1.33
CA ASN A 446 19.79 -25.81 -2.37
C ASN A 446 20.41 -26.17 -3.75
N ALA A 447 19.62 -26.16 -4.81
CA ALA A 447 20.05 -26.53 -6.15
C ALA A 447 21.26 -25.70 -6.65
N MET A 448 21.31 -24.40 -6.32
CA MET A 448 22.40 -23.49 -6.71
C MET A 448 23.70 -23.82 -5.97
N ILE A 449 23.62 -24.05 -4.65
CA ILE A 449 24.77 -24.43 -3.81
C ILE A 449 25.35 -25.76 -4.28
N SER A 450 24.50 -26.76 -4.56
CA SER A 450 24.93 -28.06 -5.11
C SER A 450 25.57 -27.93 -6.50
N ALA A 451 24.99 -27.12 -7.39
CA ALA A 451 25.51 -26.93 -8.74
C ALA A 451 26.93 -26.33 -8.75
N HIS A 452 27.22 -25.42 -7.82
CA HIS A 452 28.52 -24.80 -7.64
C HIS A 452 29.45 -25.55 -6.67
N ARG A 453 29.00 -26.69 -6.12
CA ARG A 453 29.72 -27.49 -5.11
C ARG A 453 30.19 -26.68 -3.89
N THR A 454 29.41 -25.68 -3.52
CA THR A 454 29.70 -24.81 -2.36
C THR A 454 29.56 -25.58 -1.05
N ASP A 455 28.68 -26.59 -1.01
CA ASP A 455 28.48 -27.52 0.11
C ASP A 455 29.72 -28.35 0.46
N THR A 456 30.71 -28.44 -0.45
CA THR A 456 31.97 -29.13 -0.20
C THR A 456 33.11 -28.21 0.26
N GLN A 457 32.85 -26.90 0.35
CA GLN A 457 33.87 -25.91 0.69
C GLN A 457 34.02 -25.77 2.22
N LYS A 458 35.23 -25.36 2.66
CA LYS A 458 35.52 -25.22 4.11
C LYS A 458 34.69 -24.17 4.82
N PHE A 459 34.21 -23.17 4.10
CA PHE A 459 33.38 -22.11 4.65
C PHE A 459 31.88 -22.44 4.68
N PHE A 460 31.47 -23.64 4.23
CA PHE A 460 30.09 -24.06 4.31
C PHE A 460 29.69 -24.42 5.75
N GLY A 461 28.67 -23.78 6.28
CA GLY A 461 28.18 -24.00 7.64
C GLY A 461 28.98 -23.31 8.75
N ILE A 462 29.88 -22.36 8.44
CA ILE A 462 30.66 -21.65 9.47
C ILE A 462 29.83 -20.69 10.33
N GLY A 463 28.61 -20.38 9.90
CA GLY A 463 27.68 -19.48 10.56
C GLY A 463 26.47 -20.17 11.21
N LYS A 464 26.46 -21.50 11.34
CA LYS A 464 25.35 -22.32 11.83
C LYS A 464 24.91 -22.03 13.27
N ASP A 465 25.73 -21.27 14.04
CA ASP A 465 25.44 -20.88 15.41
C ASP A 465 24.35 -19.75 15.47
N PHE A 466 24.04 -19.16 14.36
CA PHE A 466 23.03 -18.12 14.23
C PHE A 466 21.98 -18.53 13.19
N GLU A 467 20.73 -18.09 13.39
CA GLU A 467 19.60 -18.39 12.51
C GLU A 467 19.64 -17.54 11.23
N GLU A 468 18.87 -17.97 10.22
CA GLU A 468 18.74 -17.31 8.91
C GLU A 468 18.42 -15.82 9.07
N ARG A 469 17.57 -15.48 10.02
CA ARG A 469 17.12 -14.12 10.30
C ARG A 469 18.24 -13.21 10.82
N TYR A 470 19.07 -13.69 11.71
CA TYR A 470 20.23 -12.95 12.20
C TYR A 470 21.13 -12.53 11.03
N TRP A 471 21.42 -13.46 10.14
CA TRP A 471 22.25 -13.19 8.96
C TRP A 471 21.58 -12.22 8.00
N MET A 472 20.25 -12.28 7.85
CA MET A 472 19.51 -11.34 7.02
C MET A 472 19.61 -9.92 7.59
N ALA A 473 19.42 -9.75 8.90
CA ALA A 473 19.58 -8.46 9.60
C ALA A 473 21.00 -7.90 9.42
N LEU A 474 22.01 -8.76 9.59
CA LEU A 474 23.40 -8.36 9.40
C LEU A 474 23.68 -7.92 7.95
N ILE A 475 23.23 -8.67 6.94
CA ILE A 475 23.38 -8.30 5.53
C ILE A 475 22.78 -6.92 5.27
N ARG A 476 21.58 -6.65 5.79
CA ARG A 476 20.90 -5.35 5.61
C ARG A 476 21.75 -4.20 6.17
N GLN A 477 22.28 -4.37 7.36
CA GLN A 477 23.05 -3.31 8.03
C GLN A 477 24.40 -3.06 7.36
N ILE A 478 25.12 -4.10 6.98
CA ILE A 478 26.41 -3.92 6.28
C ILE A 478 26.26 -3.45 4.83
N LEU A 479 25.11 -3.68 4.18
CA LEU A 479 24.77 -3.04 2.91
C LEU A 479 24.62 -1.53 3.10
N VAL A 480 23.85 -1.10 4.10
CA VAL A 480 23.63 0.33 4.40
C VAL A 480 24.91 1.01 4.86
N ASP A 481 25.79 0.29 5.54
CA ASP A 481 27.12 0.82 5.94
C ASP A 481 28.16 0.70 4.82
N GLY A 482 27.78 0.19 3.65
CA GLY A 482 28.59 0.17 2.45
C GLY A 482 29.76 -0.84 2.46
N LEU A 483 29.69 -1.89 3.31
CA LEU A 483 30.67 -3.00 3.29
C LEU A 483 30.35 -4.04 2.22
N LEU A 484 29.07 -4.17 1.86
CA LEU A 484 28.56 -4.91 0.71
C LEU A 484 27.84 -3.99 -0.25
N SER A 485 27.68 -4.42 -1.48
CA SER A 485 26.79 -3.84 -2.48
C SER A 485 25.95 -4.92 -3.13
N LYS A 486 24.76 -4.55 -3.63
CA LYS A 486 23.93 -5.41 -4.48
C LYS A 486 24.11 -5.01 -5.93
N ASP A 487 24.40 -5.98 -6.79
CA ASP A 487 24.42 -5.77 -8.22
C ASP A 487 23.01 -5.94 -8.80
N ILE A 488 22.41 -4.82 -9.22
CA ILE A 488 21.04 -4.77 -9.73
C ILE A 488 20.93 -5.49 -11.09
N GLU A 489 21.94 -5.40 -11.93
CA GLU A 489 21.96 -6.05 -13.27
C GLU A 489 21.89 -7.57 -13.17
N THR A 490 22.35 -8.13 -12.07
CA THR A 490 22.30 -9.57 -11.75
C THR A 490 21.18 -9.89 -10.75
N TYR A 491 20.17 -9.01 -10.63
CA TYR A 491 19.03 -9.17 -9.74
C TYR A 491 19.37 -9.38 -8.27
N GLY A 492 20.43 -8.69 -7.78
CA GLY A 492 20.75 -8.62 -6.35
C GLY A 492 21.85 -9.56 -5.88
N ILE A 493 22.78 -9.97 -6.76
CA ILE A 493 24.02 -10.66 -6.33
C ILE A 493 24.82 -9.73 -5.40
N LEU A 494 25.32 -10.29 -4.30
CA LEU A 494 26.13 -9.55 -3.33
C LEU A 494 27.59 -9.45 -3.79
N LYS A 495 28.18 -8.27 -3.60
CA LYS A 495 29.59 -7.98 -3.86
C LYS A 495 30.23 -7.30 -2.67
N VAL A 496 31.43 -7.72 -2.33
CA VAL A 496 32.24 -7.04 -1.29
C VAL A 496 32.80 -5.76 -1.89
N THR A 497 32.62 -4.63 -1.20
CA THR A 497 33.19 -3.33 -1.60
C THR A 497 34.65 -3.19 -1.16
N ASP A 498 35.35 -2.16 -1.63
CA ASP A 498 36.73 -1.86 -1.16
C ASP A 498 36.73 -1.64 0.37
N LYS A 499 35.71 -0.95 0.92
CA LYS A 499 35.52 -0.77 2.37
C LYS A 499 35.32 -2.12 3.08
N GLY A 500 34.60 -3.05 2.49
CA GLY A 500 34.43 -4.41 2.99
C GLY A 500 35.74 -5.21 2.97
N LEU A 501 36.53 -5.11 1.90
CA LEU A 501 37.85 -5.73 1.82
C LEU A 501 38.83 -5.18 2.86
N ASP A 502 38.77 -3.89 3.12
CA ASP A 502 39.59 -3.26 4.19
C ASP A 502 39.11 -3.67 5.60
N PHE A 503 37.80 -3.87 5.78
CA PHE A 503 37.25 -4.40 7.04
C PHE A 503 37.76 -5.83 7.32
N ILE A 504 37.80 -6.70 6.29
CA ILE A 504 38.38 -8.06 6.44
C ILE A 504 39.82 -8.00 6.90
N LYS A 505 40.63 -7.10 6.29
CA LYS A 505 42.06 -6.96 6.65
C LYS A 505 42.28 -6.41 8.06
N LYS A 506 41.43 -5.47 8.48
CA LYS A 506 41.54 -4.79 9.78
C LYS A 506 40.13 -4.62 10.40
N PRO A 507 39.59 -5.70 11.00
CA PRO A 507 38.25 -5.66 11.58
C PRO A 507 38.19 -4.67 12.76
N VAL A 508 37.13 -3.87 12.75
CA VAL A 508 36.78 -2.96 13.86
C VAL A 508 35.46 -3.40 14.50
N SER A 509 35.14 -2.86 15.68
CA SER A 509 33.84 -3.12 16.31
C SER A 509 32.69 -2.77 15.36
N PHE A 510 31.71 -3.66 15.24
CA PHE A 510 30.51 -3.47 14.47
C PHE A 510 29.30 -3.83 15.33
N LEU A 511 28.56 -2.82 15.75
CA LEU A 511 27.40 -2.98 16.60
C LEU A 511 26.15 -3.11 15.72
N MET A 512 25.49 -4.26 15.74
CA MET A 512 24.24 -4.50 15.05
C MET A 512 23.06 -4.61 16.00
N SER A 513 21.86 -4.31 15.51
CA SER A 513 20.58 -4.59 16.18
C SER A 513 19.79 -5.61 15.38
N GLU A 514 19.06 -6.50 16.06
CA GLU A 514 18.18 -7.47 15.38
C GLU A 514 16.99 -6.76 14.72
N ASP A 515 16.55 -7.29 13.58
CA ASP A 515 15.38 -6.77 12.87
C ASP A 515 14.10 -6.93 13.69
N HIS A 516 13.05 -6.18 13.33
CA HIS A 516 11.72 -6.30 13.93
C HIS A 516 11.08 -7.65 13.59
N GLU A 517 10.45 -8.28 14.56
CA GLU A 517 9.58 -9.45 14.36
C GLU A 517 8.13 -9.00 14.19
N TYR A 518 7.59 -9.27 13.03
CA TYR A 518 6.18 -9.08 12.72
C TYR A 518 5.51 -10.47 12.63
N ASN A 519 5.59 -11.26 13.72
CA ASN A 519 5.04 -12.61 13.76
C ASN A 519 3.53 -12.58 13.99
N GLU A 520 2.81 -13.54 13.40
CA GLU A 520 1.39 -13.80 13.71
C GLU A 520 1.18 -14.16 15.21
N SER A 521 2.22 -14.61 15.90
CA SER A 521 2.22 -14.86 17.34
C SER A 521 2.21 -13.59 18.20
N GLU A 522 2.62 -12.42 17.68
CA GLU A 522 2.37 -11.15 18.36
C GLU A 522 0.90 -10.74 18.28
N ASP A 523 0.16 -11.17 17.24
CA ASP A 523 -1.31 -11.12 17.24
C ASP A 523 -1.89 -11.96 18.39
N GLU A 524 -1.29 -13.10 18.74
CA GLU A 524 -1.67 -13.91 19.92
C GLU A 524 -1.09 -13.35 21.23
N ALA A 525 0.10 -12.73 21.22
CA ALA A 525 0.71 -12.13 22.41
C ALA A 525 0.15 -10.74 22.72
N ILE A 526 -0.27 -9.98 21.72
CA ILE A 526 -1.07 -8.75 21.90
C ILE A 526 -2.52 -9.12 22.23
N GLU A 527 -3.08 -10.22 21.72
CA GLU A 527 -4.31 -10.82 22.21
C GLU A 527 -4.14 -11.38 23.64
N THR A 528 -2.97 -11.91 24.05
CA THR A 528 -2.72 -12.30 25.46
C THR A 528 -2.31 -11.12 26.34
N ALA A 529 -1.69 -10.06 25.82
CA ALA A 529 -1.49 -8.79 26.56
C ALA A 529 -2.73 -7.91 26.54
N ALA A 530 -3.56 -7.97 25.48
CA ALA A 530 -4.91 -7.43 25.46
C ALA A 530 -5.93 -8.35 26.15
N LYS A 531 -5.62 -9.65 26.30
CA LYS A 531 -6.35 -10.58 27.19
C LYS A 531 -5.93 -10.44 28.67
N SER A 532 -4.84 -9.76 28.97
CA SER A 532 -4.51 -9.30 30.33
C SER A 532 -5.10 -7.90 30.66
N SER A 533 -5.67 -7.20 29.65
CA SER A 533 -6.54 -6.04 29.83
C SER A 533 -7.96 -6.21 29.24
N GLY A 534 -8.31 -7.41 28.77
CA GLY A 534 -9.57 -7.87 28.17
C GLY A 534 -9.70 -9.37 28.24
N THR A 535 -9.55 -9.97 29.42
CA THR A 535 -10.30 -11.20 29.72
C THR A 535 -11.75 -10.83 29.53
N ALA A 536 -12.46 -11.60 28.67
CA ALA A 536 -13.92 -11.55 28.61
C ALA A 536 -14.38 -11.50 30.08
N ASP A 537 -15.11 -10.46 30.43
CA ASP A 537 -15.52 -10.24 31.80
C ASP A 537 -16.27 -11.51 32.27
N GLU A 538 -15.58 -12.35 33.06
CA GLU A 538 -16.11 -13.66 33.47
C GLU A 538 -17.43 -13.48 34.22
N THR A 539 -17.61 -12.36 34.90
CA THR A 539 -18.85 -12.02 35.61
C THR A 539 -19.96 -11.71 34.61
N LEU A 540 -19.68 -10.86 33.63
CA LEU A 540 -20.66 -10.55 32.56
C LEU A 540 -20.95 -11.80 31.72
N MET A 541 -19.94 -12.62 31.41
CA MET A 541 -20.11 -13.85 30.67
C MET A 541 -21.04 -14.85 31.38
N ALA A 542 -20.90 -15.00 32.70
CA ALA A 542 -21.80 -15.83 33.51
C ALA A 542 -23.24 -15.28 33.48
N MET A 543 -23.41 -13.96 33.60
CA MET A 543 -24.71 -13.30 33.52
C MET A 543 -25.38 -13.48 32.14
N LEU A 544 -24.61 -13.37 31.07
CA LEU A 544 -25.10 -13.58 29.71
C LEU A 544 -25.52 -15.04 29.44
N ARG A 545 -24.77 -16.03 29.95
CA ARG A 545 -25.16 -17.46 29.89
C ARG A 545 -26.45 -17.74 30.65
N ASP A 546 -26.61 -17.17 31.84
CA ASP A 546 -27.84 -17.31 32.62
C ASP A 546 -29.05 -16.65 31.94
N LEU A 547 -28.84 -15.46 31.32
CA LEU A 547 -29.89 -14.79 30.55
C LEU A 547 -30.28 -15.63 29.33
N ARG A 548 -29.29 -16.18 28.59
CA ARG A 548 -29.51 -17.06 27.46
C ARG A 548 -30.38 -18.29 27.84
N LYS A 549 -30.07 -18.97 28.96
CA LYS A 549 -30.87 -20.09 29.47
C LYS A 549 -32.31 -19.66 29.80
N LYS A 550 -32.51 -18.47 30.37
CA LYS A 550 -33.85 -17.94 30.67
C LYS A 550 -34.64 -17.65 29.39
N VAL A 551 -34.01 -17.00 28.40
CA VAL A 551 -34.63 -16.66 27.12
C VAL A 551 -34.96 -17.92 26.33
N SER A 552 -34.04 -18.91 26.29
CA SER A 552 -34.25 -20.20 25.61
C SER A 552 -35.43 -20.97 26.18
N LYS A 553 -35.53 -21.07 27.52
CA LYS A 553 -36.69 -21.72 28.21
C LYS A 553 -38.01 -21.02 27.92
N LYS A 554 -38.01 -19.69 27.89
CA LYS A 554 -39.20 -18.86 27.57
C LYS A 554 -39.71 -19.09 26.15
N LEU A 555 -38.79 -19.35 25.22
CA LEU A 555 -39.08 -19.52 23.80
C LEU A 555 -39.21 -20.99 23.38
N GLY A 556 -38.86 -21.96 24.25
CA GLY A 556 -38.90 -23.37 23.94
C GLY A 556 -37.86 -23.81 22.89
N VAL A 557 -36.70 -23.16 22.85
CA VAL A 557 -35.61 -23.45 21.90
C VAL A 557 -34.31 -23.74 22.66
N PRO A 558 -33.38 -24.52 22.11
CA PRO A 558 -32.07 -24.74 22.70
C PRO A 558 -31.27 -23.42 22.91
N PRO A 559 -30.42 -23.30 23.95
CA PRO A 559 -29.68 -22.08 24.26
C PRO A 559 -28.83 -21.56 23.11
N PHE A 560 -28.16 -22.43 22.33
CA PHE A 560 -27.30 -22.02 21.21
C PHE A 560 -28.07 -21.39 20.04
N VAL A 561 -29.37 -21.66 19.94
CA VAL A 561 -30.26 -21.05 18.95
C VAL A 561 -30.44 -19.54 19.22
N VAL A 562 -30.48 -19.15 20.50
CA VAL A 562 -30.55 -17.74 20.90
C VAL A 562 -29.23 -17.04 20.53
N PHE A 563 -28.13 -17.44 21.19
CA PHE A 563 -26.78 -16.98 20.88
C PHE A 563 -25.76 -18.08 21.20
N GLN A 564 -24.76 -18.25 20.36
CA GLN A 564 -23.66 -19.18 20.60
C GLN A 564 -22.67 -18.64 21.64
N ASP A 565 -21.81 -19.52 22.22
CA ASP A 565 -20.78 -19.11 23.18
C ASP A 565 -19.82 -18.04 22.60
N PRO A 566 -19.30 -18.18 21.35
CA PRO A 566 -18.49 -17.11 20.75
C PRO A 566 -19.20 -15.74 20.62
N SER A 567 -20.54 -15.75 20.45
CA SER A 567 -21.32 -14.52 20.44
C SER A 567 -21.39 -13.86 21.81
N LEU A 568 -21.56 -14.68 22.86
CA LEU A 568 -21.57 -14.17 24.25
C LEU A 568 -20.18 -13.69 24.69
N GLU A 569 -19.12 -14.39 24.26
CA GLU A 569 -17.74 -13.96 24.50
C GLU A 569 -17.46 -12.62 23.86
N ASP A 570 -17.89 -12.42 22.62
CA ASP A 570 -17.73 -11.15 21.91
C ASP A 570 -18.58 -10.03 22.52
N MET A 571 -19.78 -10.36 23.03
CA MET A 571 -20.59 -9.40 23.83
C MET A 571 -19.89 -9.00 25.12
N ALA A 572 -19.26 -9.92 25.82
CA ALA A 572 -18.52 -9.66 27.05
C ALA A 572 -17.21 -8.90 26.83
N LEU A 573 -16.69 -8.89 25.61
CA LEU A 573 -15.52 -8.12 25.19
C LEU A 573 -15.88 -6.70 24.69
N LYS A 574 -16.99 -6.56 23.95
CA LYS A 574 -17.38 -5.34 23.26
C LYS A 574 -18.38 -4.49 24.03
N TYR A 575 -19.11 -5.09 24.99
CA TYR A 575 -20.16 -4.44 25.78
C TYR A 575 -21.20 -3.68 24.91
N PRO A 576 -21.92 -4.32 23.98
CA PRO A 576 -22.92 -3.64 23.15
C PRO A 576 -24.10 -3.18 23.99
N ILE A 577 -24.40 -1.86 23.98
CA ILE A 577 -25.50 -1.25 24.73
C ILE A 577 -26.66 -0.79 23.86
N THR A 578 -26.55 -1.01 22.55
CA THR A 578 -27.63 -0.75 21.58
C THR A 578 -27.83 -1.98 20.69
N ILE A 579 -29.02 -2.11 20.09
CA ILE A 579 -29.31 -3.20 19.13
C ILE A 579 -28.37 -3.13 17.92
N ASP A 580 -28.05 -1.92 17.48
CA ASP A 580 -27.13 -1.72 16.35
C ASP A 580 -25.71 -2.17 16.69
N GLU A 581 -25.22 -1.88 17.89
CA GLU A 581 -23.93 -2.39 18.37
C GLU A 581 -23.95 -3.91 18.50
N LEU A 582 -25.06 -4.49 18.96
CA LEU A 582 -25.22 -5.93 19.09
C LEU A 582 -25.14 -6.64 17.72
N THR A 583 -25.59 -6.02 16.63
CA THR A 583 -25.44 -6.59 15.28
C THR A 583 -23.98 -6.68 14.82
N ASN A 584 -23.06 -5.94 15.45
CA ASN A 584 -21.63 -6.00 15.18
C ASN A 584 -20.90 -7.11 15.99
N THR A 585 -21.65 -7.84 16.81
CA THR A 585 -21.12 -8.97 17.58
C THR A 585 -21.01 -10.20 16.70
N TYR A 586 -19.98 -11.01 16.91
CA TYR A 586 -19.76 -12.23 16.14
C TYR A 586 -21.00 -13.14 16.16
N GLY A 587 -21.45 -13.60 14.98
CA GLY A 587 -22.60 -14.49 14.82
C GLY A 587 -23.97 -13.89 15.17
N VAL A 588 -24.06 -12.56 15.35
CA VAL A 588 -25.32 -11.84 15.61
C VAL A 588 -25.70 -10.99 14.39
N GLY A 589 -26.65 -11.44 13.62
CA GLY A 589 -27.23 -10.68 12.51
C GLY A 589 -28.44 -9.87 12.96
N GLU A 590 -28.92 -8.95 12.07
CA GLU A 590 -30.06 -8.07 12.32
C GLU A 590 -31.32 -8.80 12.81
N GLY A 591 -31.63 -9.99 12.24
CA GLY A 591 -32.78 -10.82 12.63
C GLY A 591 -32.69 -11.30 14.08
N LYS A 592 -31.54 -11.87 14.49
CA LYS A 592 -31.31 -12.32 15.87
C LYS A 592 -31.23 -11.17 16.87
N ALA A 593 -30.58 -10.06 16.51
CA ALA A 593 -30.50 -8.88 17.35
C ALA A 593 -31.92 -8.32 17.63
N LYS A 594 -32.76 -8.21 16.62
CA LYS A 594 -34.17 -7.75 16.80
C LYS A 594 -35.02 -8.74 17.58
N LYS A 595 -34.81 -10.07 17.40
CA LYS A 595 -35.64 -11.12 18.02
C LYS A 595 -35.27 -11.36 19.48
N TYR A 596 -33.97 -11.38 19.81
CA TYR A 596 -33.47 -11.81 21.11
C TYR A 596 -32.69 -10.72 21.85
N GLY A 597 -32.19 -9.69 21.15
CA GLY A 597 -31.16 -8.77 21.65
C GLY A 597 -31.59 -7.81 22.75
N ASN A 598 -32.87 -7.43 22.84
CA ASN A 598 -33.32 -6.40 23.77
C ASN A 598 -32.98 -6.69 25.24
N GLU A 599 -33.19 -7.93 25.70
CA GLU A 599 -32.90 -8.32 27.08
C GLU A 599 -31.38 -8.36 27.35
N PHE A 600 -30.57 -8.73 26.34
CA PHE A 600 -29.11 -8.76 26.43
C PHE A 600 -28.51 -7.36 26.45
N VAL A 601 -28.94 -6.49 25.55
CA VAL A 601 -28.52 -5.08 25.50
C VAL A 601 -28.86 -4.38 26.82
N ALA A 602 -30.07 -4.58 27.36
CA ALA A 602 -30.46 -3.99 28.65
C ALA A 602 -29.62 -4.50 29.83
N LEU A 603 -29.22 -5.81 29.81
CA LEU A 603 -28.32 -6.37 30.82
C LEU A 603 -26.93 -5.73 30.73
N ILE A 604 -26.37 -5.67 29.51
CA ILE A 604 -25.03 -5.14 29.28
C ILE A 604 -24.97 -3.65 29.58
N SER A 605 -25.96 -2.85 29.14
CA SER A 605 -26.02 -1.42 29.44
C SER A 605 -25.99 -1.16 30.93
N ARG A 606 -26.82 -1.86 31.69
CA ARG A 606 -26.84 -1.74 33.16
C ARG A 606 -25.50 -2.14 33.79
N TYR A 607 -24.89 -3.24 33.30
CA TYR A 607 -23.58 -3.72 33.78
C TYR A 607 -22.47 -2.69 33.53
N VAL A 608 -22.46 -2.07 32.36
CA VAL A 608 -21.51 -1.02 31.99
C VAL A 608 -21.67 0.22 32.89
N GLU A 609 -22.91 0.65 33.17
CA GLU A 609 -23.20 1.79 34.03
C GLU A 609 -22.82 1.51 35.50
N GLU A 610 -23.15 0.32 36.02
CA GLU A 610 -22.87 -0.06 37.42
C GLU A 610 -21.36 -0.25 37.73
N ASN A 611 -20.53 -0.55 36.71
CA ASN A 611 -19.11 -0.82 36.87
C ASN A 611 -18.19 0.26 36.27
N ASP A 612 -18.72 1.41 35.83
CA ASP A 612 -17.99 2.53 35.20
C ASP A 612 -17.06 2.06 34.07
N ILE A 613 -17.51 1.11 33.23
CA ILE A 613 -16.70 0.49 32.19
C ILE A 613 -16.52 1.46 31.02
N ILE A 614 -15.28 1.85 30.72
CA ILE A 614 -14.92 2.54 29.47
C ILE A 614 -14.90 1.48 28.37
N ARG A 615 -15.92 1.48 27.51
CA ARG A 615 -16.10 0.48 26.47
C ARG A 615 -15.06 0.61 25.34
N PRO A 616 -14.60 -0.50 24.77
CA PRO A 616 -13.82 -0.48 23.52
C PRO A 616 -14.56 0.24 22.38
N ASP A 617 -15.89 0.34 22.46
CA ASP A 617 -16.82 0.75 21.43
C ASP A 617 -17.00 2.27 21.22
N ASP A 618 -16.31 3.12 21.96
CA ASP A 618 -16.12 4.52 21.53
C ASP A 618 -15.32 4.62 20.22
N LEU A 619 -14.86 3.47 19.69
CA LEU A 619 -14.11 3.28 18.44
C LEU A 619 -14.75 2.23 17.51
N VAL A 620 -16.07 2.04 17.54
CA VAL A 620 -16.74 0.97 16.80
C VAL A 620 -16.69 1.18 15.28
N VAL A 621 -16.13 0.17 14.63
CA VAL A 621 -16.13 0.00 13.18
C VAL A 621 -17.34 -0.84 12.79
N LYS A 622 -18.38 -0.21 12.23
CA LYS A 622 -19.45 -0.98 11.57
C LYS A 622 -18.88 -1.57 10.28
N SER A 623 -18.61 -2.88 10.26
CA SER A 623 -18.29 -3.58 9.01
C SER A 623 -19.59 -3.82 8.25
N THR A 624 -19.89 -2.97 7.28
CA THR A 624 -20.95 -3.24 6.32
C THR A 624 -20.33 -3.88 5.07
N GLY A 625 -20.76 -5.09 4.77
CA GLY A 625 -20.94 -5.51 3.39
C GLY A 625 -19.80 -6.14 2.60
N ALA A 626 -18.75 -6.71 3.18
CA ALA A 626 -17.82 -7.54 2.39
C ALA A 626 -18.40 -8.93 2.05
N ASN A 627 -19.35 -9.44 2.83
CA ASN A 627 -20.04 -10.72 2.60
C ASN A 627 -21.38 -10.56 1.85
N SER A 628 -21.84 -9.35 1.57
CA SER A 628 -23.16 -9.11 0.99
C SER A 628 -23.34 -9.73 -0.41
N ALA A 629 -22.32 -9.68 -1.26
CA ALA A 629 -22.45 -10.20 -2.63
C ALA A 629 -22.47 -11.73 -2.71
N ASN A 630 -21.66 -12.43 -1.91
CA ASN A 630 -21.66 -13.89 -1.84
C ASN A 630 -22.90 -14.37 -1.08
N LYS A 631 -23.23 -13.73 0.04
CA LYS A 631 -24.45 -14.01 0.80
C LYS A 631 -25.70 -13.89 -0.08
N LEU A 632 -25.85 -12.79 -0.78
CA LEU A 632 -26.99 -12.57 -1.69
C LEU A 632 -27.02 -13.60 -2.83
N TYR A 633 -25.86 -13.92 -3.39
CA TYR A 633 -25.74 -14.94 -4.45
C TYR A 633 -26.18 -16.31 -3.95
N ILE A 634 -25.72 -16.77 -2.78
CA ILE A 634 -26.09 -18.07 -2.20
C ILE A 634 -27.58 -18.12 -1.93
N ILE A 635 -28.16 -17.11 -1.27
CA ILE A 635 -29.60 -17.03 -0.99
C ILE A 635 -30.42 -17.13 -2.28
N GLN A 636 -30.10 -16.29 -3.29
CA GLN A 636 -30.85 -16.26 -4.55
C GLN A 636 -30.83 -17.59 -5.32
N ASN A 637 -29.72 -18.34 -5.25
CA ASN A 637 -29.61 -19.61 -5.96
C ASN A 637 -30.22 -20.77 -5.17
N ILE A 638 -30.20 -20.73 -3.85
CA ILE A 638 -30.99 -21.64 -2.99
C ILE A 638 -32.51 -21.43 -3.19
N ASP A 639 -32.97 -20.18 -3.27
CA ASP A 639 -34.36 -19.86 -3.54
C ASP A 639 -34.81 -20.37 -4.92
N ARG A 640 -33.89 -20.45 -5.89
CA ARG A 640 -34.11 -21.06 -7.21
C ARG A 640 -34.00 -22.57 -7.22
N LYS A 641 -33.69 -23.20 -6.06
CA LYS A 641 -33.51 -24.63 -5.89
C LYS A 641 -32.41 -25.22 -6.78
N LEU A 642 -31.32 -24.50 -7.02
CA LEU A 642 -30.14 -25.05 -7.69
C LEU A 642 -29.40 -26.01 -6.77
N SER A 643 -28.73 -27.02 -7.36
CA SER A 643 -27.93 -27.95 -6.59
C SER A 643 -26.79 -27.19 -5.86
N LEU A 644 -26.43 -27.63 -4.66
CA LEU A 644 -25.35 -27.01 -3.91
C LEU A 644 -24.00 -27.15 -4.65
N ASP A 645 -23.81 -28.21 -5.42
CA ASP A 645 -22.64 -28.41 -6.28
C ASP A 645 -22.55 -27.35 -7.40
N ASP A 646 -23.67 -27.01 -8.03
CA ASP A 646 -23.73 -25.96 -9.06
C ASP A 646 -23.46 -24.58 -8.45
N ILE A 647 -24.03 -24.32 -7.26
CA ILE A 647 -23.82 -23.06 -6.54
C ILE A 647 -22.33 -22.89 -6.17
N ALA A 648 -21.69 -23.95 -5.69
CA ALA A 648 -20.26 -23.95 -5.35
C ALA A 648 -19.39 -23.75 -6.60
N SER A 649 -19.62 -24.58 -7.63
CA SER A 649 -18.83 -24.58 -8.87
C SER A 649 -18.88 -23.25 -9.61
N ALA A 650 -20.05 -22.62 -9.70
CA ALA A 650 -20.23 -21.33 -10.40
C ALA A 650 -19.48 -20.17 -9.74
N LYS A 651 -19.07 -20.29 -8.49
CA LYS A 651 -18.25 -19.32 -7.75
C LYS A 651 -16.82 -19.79 -7.50
N GLY A 652 -16.45 -20.97 -8.01
CA GLY A 652 -15.13 -21.56 -7.77
C GLY A 652 -14.87 -21.91 -6.29
N MET A 653 -15.94 -22.17 -5.53
CA MET A 653 -15.87 -22.63 -4.14
C MET A 653 -15.92 -24.16 -4.10
N ASN A 654 -15.31 -24.77 -3.09
CA ASN A 654 -15.57 -26.17 -2.76
C ASN A 654 -16.79 -26.27 -1.82
N MET A 655 -17.34 -27.48 -1.65
CA MET A 655 -18.54 -27.72 -0.85
C MET A 655 -18.34 -27.29 0.61
N ASP A 656 -17.21 -27.59 1.23
CA ASP A 656 -16.91 -27.18 2.61
C ASP A 656 -16.94 -25.64 2.79
N THR A 657 -16.43 -24.88 1.80
CA THR A 657 -16.49 -23.41 1.81
C THR A 657 -17.92 -22.91 1.65
N LEU A 658 -18.72 -23.53 0.76
CA LEU A 658 -20.13 -23.19 0.59
C LEU A 658 -20.93 -23.45 1.87
N ILE A 659 -20.77 -24.61 2.48
CA ILE A 659 -21.45 -24.97 3.74
C ILE A 659 -21.08 -23.97 4.85
N LYS A 660 -19.80 -23.59 4.99
CA LYS A 660 -19.37 -22.55 5.95
C LYS A 660 -20.03 -21.19 5.72
N GLU A 661 -20.15 -20.76 4.47
CA GLU A 661 -20.86 -19.51 4.13
C GLU A 661 -22.37 -19.62 4.45
N MET A 662 -22.99 -20.78 4.18
CA MET A 662 -24.39 -21.05 4.51
C MET A 662 -24.61 -21.07 6.03
N GLU A 663 -23.72 -21.66 6.80
CA GLU A 663 -23.72 -21.61 8.27
C GLU A 663 -23.70 -20.16 8.76
N GLN A 664 -22.78 -19.33 8.24
CA GLN A 664 -22.74 -17.90 8.59
C GLN A 664 -24.03 -17.16 8.23
N ILE A 665 -24.66 -17.50 7.11
CA ILE A 665 -25.93 -16.91 6.69
C ILE A 665 -27.04 -17.21 7.71
N VAL A 666 -27.21 -18.48 8.09
CA VAL A 666 -28.28 -18.85 9.03
C VAL A 666 -27.99 -18.38 10.45
N TYR A 667 -26.74 -18.40 10.90
CA TYR A 667 -26.35 -17.84 12.19
C TYR A 667 -26.53 -16.31 12.25
N SER A 668 -26.46 -15.63 11.10
CA SER A 668 -26.79 -14.19 11.04
C SER A 668 -28.29 -13.86 11.08
N GLY A 669 -29.17 -14.87 11.17
CA GLY A 669 -30.62 -14.71 11.24
C GLY A 669 -31.33 -14.71 9.89
N THR A 670 -30.70 -15.24 8.83
CA THR A 670 -31.32 -15.34 7.50
C THR A 670 -31.71 -16.79 7.24
N LYS A 671 -32.98 -17.04 6.89
CA LYS A 671 -33.46 -18.39 6.52
C LYS A 671 -32.86 -18.86 5.21
N LEU A 672 -32.48 -20.14 5.16
CA LEU A 672 -32.14 -20.84 3.93
C LEU A 672 -33.05 -22.06 3.78
N ASN A 673 -33.81 -22.14 2.69
CA ASN A 673 -34.67 -23.30 2.43
C ASN A 673 -33.91 -24.33 1.59
N ILE A 674 -33.16 -25.18 2.23
CA ILE A 674 -32.37 -26.26 1.61
C ILE A 674 -33.05 -27.62 1.69
N LYS A 675 -34.35 -27.70 2.07
CA LYS A 675 -35.08 -28.95 2.19
C LYS A 675 -34.97 -29.83 0.94
N TYR A 676 -35.09 -29.21 -0.26
CA TYR A 676 -35.00 -29.91 -1.54
C TYR A 676 -33.69 -30.68 -1.75
N TRP A 677 -32.58 -30.21 -1.15
CA TRP A 677 -31.27 -30.84 -1.24
C TRP A 677 -31.12 -31.94 -0.17
N ILE A 678 -31.62 -31.67 1.04
CA ILE A 678 -31.57 -32.65 2.15
C ILE A 678 -32.46 -33.86 1.86
N ASP A 679 -33.63 -33.66 1.25
CA ASP A 679 -34.54 -34.74 0.86
C ASP A 679 -33.92 -35.72 -0.18
N GLU A 680 -32.85 -35.34 -0.88
CA GLU A 680 -32.07 -36.19 -1.77
C GLU A 680 -30.98 -36.97 -1.06
N MET A 681 -30.57 -36.55 0.15
CA MET A 681 -29.46 -37.13 0.91
C MET A 681 -29.92 -38.01 2.07
N LEU A 682 -30.98 -37.60 2.76
CA LEU A 682 -31.48 -38.22 3.98
C LEU A 682 -32.99 -38.47 3.83
N ASP A 683 -33.44 -39.62 4.29
CA ASP A 683 -34.88 -39.93 4.36
C ASP A 683 -35.59 -39.19 5.52
N ASP A 684 -36.92 -39.23 5.55
CA ASP A 684 -37.70 -38.46 6.52
C ASP A 684 -37.42 -38.93 7.97
N ASP A 685 -37.19 -40.23 8.21
CA ASP A 685 -36.93 -40.79 9.54
C ASP A 685 -35.57 -40.32 10.05
N GLN A 686 -34.54 -40.32 9.19
CA GLN A 686 -33.19 -39.80 9.48
C GLN A 686 -33.19 -38.28 9.76
N GLN A 687 -33.96 -37.53 8.99
CA GLN A 687 -34.09 -36.09 9.21
C GLN A 687 -34.79 -35.78 10.54
N GLU A 688 -35.81 -36.56 10.93
CA GLU A 688 -36.51 -36.38 12.20
C GLU A 688 -35.59 -36.73 13.39
N GLU A 689 -34.80 -37.81 13.29
CA GLU A 689 -33.85 -38.21 14.32
C GLU A 689 -32.78 -37.13 14.57
N ILE A 690 -32.17 -36.60 13.51
CA ILE A 690 -31.15 -35.53 13.63
C ILE A 690 -31.78 -34.24 14.14
N HIS A 691 -33.01 -33.92 13.70
CA HIS A 691 -33.76 -32.78 14.16
C HIS A 691 -34.03 -32.85 15.68
N ASP A 692 -34.52 -34.01 16.17
CA ASP A 692 -34.82 -34.20 17.58
C ASP A 692 -33.56 -34.13 18.44
N TYR A 693 -32.43 -34.67 17.96
CA TYR A 693 -31.14 -34.50 18.61
C TYR A 693 -30.80 -33.00 18.79
N PHE A 694 -30.91 -32.17 17.75
CA PHE A 694 -30.63 -30.74 17.87
C PHE A 694 -31.65 -29.96 18.73
N MET A 695 -32.87 -30.47 18.88
CA MET A 695 -33.88 -29.93 19.79
C MET A 695 -33.55 -30.19 21.26
N GLU A 696 -32.96 -31.33 21.59
CA GLU A 696 -32.64 -31.74 22.96
C GLU A 696 -31.22 -31.35 23.40
N SER A 697 -30.30 -31.14 22.45
CA SER A 697 -28.90 -30.86 22.73
C SER A 697 -28.67 -29.50 23.35
N GLU A 698 -27.74 -29.39 24.29
CA GLU A 698 -27.28 -28.10 24.86
C GLU A 698 -26.29 -27.40 23.94
N THR A 699 -25.70 -28.06 22.94
CA THR A 699 -24.66 -27.58 22.04
C THR A 699 -24.98 -27.93 20.59
N ASP A 700 -24.46 -27.12 19.65
CA ASP A 700 -24.58 -27.37 18.22
C ASP A 700 -23.27 -27.88 17.59
N LYS A 701 -22.32 -28.38 18.41
CA LYS A 701 -21.04 -28.90 17.93
C LYS A 701 -21.20 -30.18 17.16
N ILE A 702 -20.77 -30.18 15.90
CA ILE A 702 -20.85 -31.35 15.02
C ILE A 702 -20.06 -32.55 15.56
N GLU A 703 -18.94 -32.30 16.27
CA GLU A 703 -18.13 -33.36 16.87
C GLU A 703 -18.88 -34.13 17.99
N GLU A 704 -19.83 -33.48 18.66
CA GLU A 704 -20.69 -34.11 19.68
C GLU A 704 -21.81 -34.88 19.01
N ALA A 705 -22.44 -34.35 17.98
CA ALA A 705 -23.44 -35.06 17.18
C ALA A 705 -22.86 -36.31 16.51
N LEU A 706 -21.67 -36.24 15.92
CA LEU A 706 -20.96 -37.39 15.34
C LEU A 706 -20.69 -38.52 16.33
N LYS A 707 -20.51 -38.21 17.61
CA LYS A 707 -20.30 -39.22 18.66
C LYS A 707 -21.62 -39.83 19.08
N GLU A 708 -22.68 -39.06 19.18
CA GLU A 708 -24.01 -39.55 19.57
C GLU A 708 -24.56 -40.52 18.53
N PHE A 709 -24.38 -40.23 17.26
CA PHE A 709 -24.81 -41.10 16.16
C PHE A 709 -23.76 -42.16 15.76
N ASP A 710 -22.77 -42.49 16.60
CA ASP A 710 -21.71 -43.45 16.33
C ASP A 710 -21.08 -43.35 14.93
N ARG A 711 -21.08 -42.13 14.33
CA ARG A 711 -20.65 -41.79 12.96
C ARG A 711 -21.52 -42.45 11.86
N GLU A 712 -22.77 -42.66 12.10
CA GLU A 712 -23.73 -43.16 11.12
C GLU A 712 -23.96 -42.12 10.01
N TYR A 713 -23.90 -40.81 10.35
CA TYR A 713 -24.01 -39.70 9.43
C TYR A 713 -22.63 -39.06 9.18
N ASP A 714 -22.42 -38.52 7.97
CA ASP A 714 -21.18 -37.80 7.69
C ASP A 714 -21.23 -36.36 8.22
N ILE A 715 -20.05 -35.69 8.19
CA ILE A 715 -19.91 -34.34 8.73
C ILE A 715 -20.78 -33.33 7.96
N ASP A 716 -20.86 -33.44 6.63
CA ASP A 716 -21.59 -32.51 5.81
C ASP A 716 -23.10 -32.71 5.91
N GLU A 717 -23.57 -33.94 6.06
CA GLU A 717 -24.97 -34.26 6.36
C GLU A 717 -25.44 -33.61 7.66
N LEU A 718 -24.70 -33.80 8.75
CA LEU A 718 -25.00 -33.14 10.02
C LEU A 718 -24.93 -31.62 9.98
N ARG A 719 -23.99 -31.06 9.24
CA ARG A 719 -23.89 -29.59 9.05
C ARG A 719 -25.07 -29.03 8.26
N LEU A 720 -25.48 -29.70 7.21
CA LEU A 720 -26.63 -29.31 6.40
C LEU A 720 -27.93 -29.43 7.19
N MET A 721 -28.09 -30.52 7.96
CA MET A 721 -29.24 -30.66 8.86
C MET A 721 -29.26 -29.58 9.95
N ARG A 722 -28.12 -29.21 10.51
CA ARG A 722 -28.02 -28.10 11.45
C ARG A 722 -28.41 -26.73 10.77
N ILE A 723 -28.00 -26.50 9.54
CA ILE A 723 -28.42 -25.31 8.76
C ILE A 723 -29.93 -25.29 8.57
N LYS A 724 -30.54 -26.43 8.20
CA LYS A 724 -32.00 -26.58 8.07
C LYS A 724 -32.67 -26.31 9.41
N PHE A 725 -32.22 -26.97 10.47
CA PHE A 725 -32.75 -26.81 11.81
C PHE A 725 -32.75 -25.35 12.29
N ILE A 726 -31.61 -24.66 12.17
CA ILE A 726 -31.49 -23.27 12.57
C ILE A 726 -32.39 -22.36 11.71
N SER A 727 -32.53 -22.66 10.41
CA SER A 727 -33.43 -21.90 9.53
C SER A 727 -34.91 -22.07 9.90
N GLU A 728 -35.32 -23.24 10.36
CA GLU A 728 -36.70 -23.55 10.70
C GLU A 728 -37.07 -23.09 12.12
N VAL A 729 -36.16 -23.25 13.07
CA VAL A 729 -36.45 -23.06 14.51
C VAL A 729 -36.00 -21.67 15.00
N ALA A 730 -34.88 -21.13 14.50
CA ALA A 730 -34.26 -19.92 15.02
C ALA A 730 -34.53 -18.65 14.20
N ASN A 731 -34.78 -18.79 12.90
CA ASN A 731 -34.92 -17.68 11.95
C ASN A 731 -36.38 -17.60 11.37
#